data_0545301d3bf395d1e93da47f08dbc917
#
_entry.id   0545301d3bf395d1e93da47f08dbc917
#
_cell.length_a   1.000
_cell.length_b   1.000
_cell.length_c   1.000
_cell.angle_alpha   90.00
_cell.angle_beta   90.00
_cell.angle_gamma   90.00
#
_symmetry.space_group_name_H-M   'P 1'
#
loop_
_entity.id
_entity.type
_entity.pdbx_description
1 polymer ?
#
loop_
_entity_poly.entity_id
_entity_poly.type
_entity_poly.pdbx_seq_one_letter_code
_entity_poly.pdbx_strand_id
1 'polypeptide(L)'
;MTFDAIDQLAVNTVRTLSMDAIQAANSGHPGLPMGAAPMAYVLWNHFMNINPKTSRNWSNRDRFILSAGHGSAMLYSLLHLAGYDLSVEDLKNFRQWGSKTPGHPEVNHTDGVEATTGPLGQGIANAVGMAMAEAHLAAKFNKPGFDIVDHYTFALNGDGDLMEGVSQEAASMAGHLKLGKLVLLYDSNDISLDGPTSMAFTEDVKGRFEAYGWQHILVKDGNDLEEIAAAIEAAKAETEKPTIIEVKTIIGFGAEKQGTSAVHGAPLGAEGIAFAKKAYQWTHQDFEVPAEVTERFAQGLQARGEKAEQAWNDLFAAYEAEYPELAAEYQKAFTNEAAQVELEAHELGSSMASRVSSQQAIQQISEQVASFWGGSADLSASNNTMVKAETDFQPGHYEGRNIWFGVREFAMAAAMNGIALHGGTRVYGGTFFVFSNYLLPAVRMAALQNLPTVYVMTHDSIAVGEDGPTHEPIEQLASVRSMPNLNVIRPADGNETNAAWKRAIAETDCPTMLVLTRQNLPVLEGTKELAEDGLNKGAYILSEAKGDLDGILIATGSEVKLAMDTQEALESEGIHVRVVSMPSQNIFDEQSAEYKESILPAAVTKRLAIEAGSSFGWAKYVGLAGKTLTIDTWGASAPGNRIFEEYGFTVANATELYKSL
;
A
#
# COMPACT_ATOMS: atom_id res chain seq x y z
N MET A 1 -3.37 0.51 -37.28
CA MET A 1 -4.79 0.31 -36.90
C MET A 1 -5.58 1.47 -37.50
N THR A 2 -6.81 1.27 -37.97
CA THR A 2 -7.66 2.36 -38.52
C THR A 2 -8.90 2.52 -37.65
N PHE A 3 -9.34 3.75 -37.48
CA PHE A 3 -10.49 4.12 -36.67
C PHE A 3 -11.58 4.75 -37.55
N ASP A 4 -12.83 4.63 -37.15
CA ASP A 4 -13.99 5.14 -37.87
C ASP A 4 -14.85 6.10 -37.01
N ALA A 5 -15.99 6.51 -37.58
CA ALA A 5 -16.89 7.44 -36.88
C ALA A 5 -17.50 6.86 -35.58
N ILE A 6 -17.59 5.52 -35.47
CA ILE A 6 -18.11 4.87 -34.24
C ILE A 6 -17.05 4.95 -33.13
N ASP A 7 -15.76 4.84 -33.45
CA ASP A 7 -14.69 5.04 -32.48
C ASP A 7 -14.70 6.46 -31.93
N GLN A 8 -14.88 7.47 -32.80
CA GLN A 8 -15.04 8.86 -32.35
C GLN A 8 -16.32 9.06 -31.52
N LEU A 9 -17.41 8.39 -31.88
CA LEU A 9 -18.65 8.38 -31.08
C LEU A 9 -18.42 7.76 -29.70
N ALA A 10 -17.66 6.66 -29.62
CA ALA A 10 -17.31 6.01 -28.36
C ALA A 10 -16.46 6.92 -27.46
N VAL A 11 -15.46 7.60 -28.01
CA VAL A 11 -14.69 8.62 -27.28
C VAL A 11 -15.60 9.72 -26.73
N ASN A 12 -16.51 10.24 -27.57
CA ASN A 12 -17.45 11.28 -27.13
C ASN A 12 -18.46 10.76 -26.12
N THR A 13 -18.82 9.45 -26.16
CA THR A 13 -19.65 8.83 -25.11
C THR A 13 -18.93 8.80 -23.75
N VAL A 14 -17.65 8.46 -23.71
CA VAL A 14 -16.85 8.54 -22.47
C VAL A 14 -16.82 9.98 -21.94
N ARG A 15 -16.61 10.97 -22.81
CA ARG A 15 -16.61 12.41 -22.45
C ARG A 15 -17.95 12.84 -21.87
N THR A 16 -19.05 12.51 -22.55
CA THR A 16 -20.40 12.97 -22.15
C THR A 16 -20.88 12.29 -20.88
N LEU A 17 -20.71 10.96 -20.72
CA LEU A 17 -21.03 10.26 -19.48
C LEU A 17 -20.27 10.85 -18.28
N SER A 18 -19.00 11.18 -18.48
CA SER A 18 -18.18 11.79 -17.43
C SER A 18 -18.68 13.17 -17.02
N MET A 19 -18.98 14.03 -18.01
CA MET A 19 -19.53 15.36 -17.75
C MET A 19 -20.89 15.30 -17.08
N ASP A 20 -21.78 14.41 -17.56
CA ASP A 20 -23.14 14.26 -17.06
C ASP A 20 -23.12 13.78 -15.60
N ALA A 21 -22.25 12.80 -15.25
CA ALA A 21 -22.05 12.33 -13.89
C ALA A 21 -21.55 13.43 -12.94
N ILE A 22 -20.54 14.19 -13.37
CA ILE A 22 -19.97 15.30 -12.61
C ILE A 22 -21.03 16.41 -12.40
N GLN A 23 -21.82 16.72 -13.43
CA GLN A 23 -22.86 17.73 -13.34
C GLN A 23 -24.00 17.28 -12.44
N ALA A 24 -24.44 16.02 -12.53
CA ALA A 24 -25.47 15.48 -11.66
C ALA A 24 -25.07 15.54 -10.18
N ALA A 25 -23.82 15.26 -9.87
CA ALA A 25 -23.25 15.38 -8.53
C ALA A 25 -22.98 16.84 -8.12
N ASN A 26 -22.97 17.78 -9.04
CA ASN A 26 -22.49 19.15 -8.89
C ASN A 26 -21.10 19.21 -8.22
N SER A 27 -20.27 18.20 -8.47
CA SER A 27 -18.94 18.03 -7.89
C SER A 27 -18.10 17.06 -8.73
N GLY A 28 -16.85 17.41 -9.02
CA GLY A 28 -15.92 16.53 -9.74
C GLY A 28 -14.99 17.29 -10.67
N HIS A 29 -14.22 16.54 -11.45
CA HIS A 29 -13.12 17.04 -12.28
C HIS A 29 -13.39 16.67 -13.75
N PRO A 30 -13.99 17.55 -14.56
CA PRO A 30 -14.32 17.24 -15.95
C PRO A 30 -13.13 17.32 -16.90
N GLY A 31 -12.11 18.11 -16.56
CA GLY A 31 -11.04 18.49 -17.48
C GLY A 31 -10.24 17.32 -18.01
N LEU A 32 -9.72 16.46 -17.12
CA LEU A 32 -8.97 15.26 -17.51
C LEU A 32 -9.86 14.28 -18.30
N PRO A 33 -11.06 13.90 -17.85
CA PRO A 33 -11.95 13.03 -18.63
C PRO A 33 -12.19 13.48 -20.05
N MET A 34 -12.35 14.78 -20.27
CA MET A 34 -12.60 15.35 -21.60
C MET A 34 -11.35 15.34 -22.48
N GLY A 35 -10.17 15.58 -21.91
CA GLY A 35 -8.89 15.57 -22.63
C GLY A 35 -8.37 14.16 -22.91
N ALA A 36 -8.36 13.32 -21.90
CA ALA A 36 -7.72 12.00 -21.93
C ALA A 36 -8.61 10.85 -22.46
N ALA A 37 -9.91 11.09 -22.70
CA ALA A 37 -10.83 10.06 -23.19
C ALA A 37 -10.32 9.30 -24.42
N PRO A 38 -9.69 9.92 -25.46
CA PRO A 38 -9.18 9.20 -26.61
C PRO A 38 -8.14 8.14 -26.26
N MET A 39 -7.11 8.51 -25.46
CA MET A 39 -6.04 7.57 -25.11
C MET A 39 -6.58 6.43 -24.24
N ALA A 40 -7.50 6.72 -23.32
CA ALA A 40 -8.14 5.71 -22.49
C ALA A 40 -9.01 4.77 -23.33
N TYR A 41 -9.81 5.29 -24.27
CA TYR A 41 -10.62 4.48 -25.17
C TYR A 41 -9.76 3.55 -26.04
N VAL A 42 -8.71 4.08 -26.68
CA VAL A 42 -7.82 3.28 -27.54
C VAL A 42 -7.18 2.17 -26.72
N LEU A 43 -6.64 2.47 -25.55
CA LEU A 43 -6.04 1.47 -24.68
C LEU A 43 -7.04 0.37 -24.32
N TRP A 44 -8.19 0.75 -23.77
CA TRP A 44 -9.17 -0.20 -23.26
C TRP A 44 -9.80 -1.03 -24.38
N ASN A 45 -10.33 -0.37 -25.41
CA ASN A 45 -11.09 -1.08 -26.43
C ASN A 45 -10.22 -1.88 -27.42
N HIS A 46 -8.93 -1.54 -27.58
CA HIS A 46 -8.10 -2.15 -28.63
C HIS A 46 -6.88 -2.92 -28.11
N PHE A 47 -6.41 -2.69 -26.89
CA PHE A 47 -5.14 -3.28 -26.43
C PHE A 47 -5.24 -4.13 -25.18
N MET A 48 -6.02 -3.72 -24.17
CA MET A 48 -6.06 -4.44 -22.89
C MET A 48 -6.76 -5.80 -22.99
N ASN A 49 -6.14 -6.81 -22.41
CA ASN A 49 -6.72 -8.14 -22.22
C ASN A 49 -7.33 -8.21 -20.82
N ILE A 50 -8.59 -7.82 -20.72
CA ILE A 50 -9.41 -7.88 -19.50
C ILE A 50 -10.76 -8.51 -19.85
N ASN A 51 -11.33 -9.27 -18.92
CA ASN A 51 -12.68 -9.82 -19.08
C ASN A 51 -13.60 -9.31 -17.96
N PRO A 52 -14.53 -8.41 -18.25
CA PRO A 52 -15.44 -7.87 -17.22
C PRO A 52 -16.28 -8.92 -16.50
N LYS A 53 -16.57 -10.07 -17.15
CA LYS A 53 -17.36 -11.16 -16.54
C LYS A 53 -16.67 -11.87 -15.40
N THR A 54 -15.34 -11.97 -15.46
CA THR A 54 -14.50 -12.57 -14.41
C THR A 54 -13.81 -11.51 -13.56
N SER A 55 -13.83 -10.24 -14.02
CA SER A 55 -13.27 -9.09 -13.35
C SER A 55 -11.83 -9.38 -12.87
N ARG A 56 -11.57 -9.19 -11.57
CA ARG A 56 -10.24 -9.39 -10.97
C ARG A 56 -9.87 -10.86 -10.73
N ASN A 57 -10.78 -11.80 -10.98
CA ASN A 57 -10.51 -13.22 -10.72
C ASN A 57 -9.57 -13.87 -11.75
N TRP A 58 -9.46 -13.32 -12.96
CA TRP A 58 -8.46 -13.80 -13.93
C TRP A 58 -7.07 -13.23 -13.56
N SER A 59 -6.18 -14.09 -13.09
CA SER A 59 -4.85 -13.70 -12.58
C SER A 59 -3.94 -13.11 -13.65
N ASN A 60 -4.03 -13.54 -14.91
CA ASN A 60 -3.19 -13.08 -16.04
C ASN A 60 -3.84 -11.96 -16.87
N ARG A 61 -4.85 -11.24 -16.34
CA ARG A 61 -5.40 -10.05 -16.99
C ARG A 61 -4.39 -8.90 -16.99
N ASP A 62 -4.48 -8.00 -17.95
CA ASP A 62 -3.80 -6.69 -17.88
C ASP A 62 -4.35 -5.86 -16.72
N ARG A 63 -3.54 -4.96 -16.14
CA ARG A 63 -3.93 -4.06 -15.05
C ARG A 63 -3.99 -2.62 -15.57
N PHE A 64 -5.00 -1.89 -15.11
CA PHE A 64 -5.11 -0.46 -15.37
C PHE A 64 -5.24 0.32 -14.07
N ILE A 65 -4.36 1.30 -13.88
CA ILE A 65 -4.37 2.19 -12.73
C ILE A 65 -4.60 3.62 -13.22
N LEU A 66 -5.66 4.25 -12.73
CA LEU A 66 -5.84 5.69 -12.91
C LEU A 66 -5.10 6.40 -11.78
N SER A 67 -3.80 6.73 -12.00
CA SER A 67 -2.99 7.44 -11.02
C SER A 67 -3.51 8.86 -10.76
N ALA A 68 -3.92 9.55 -11.81
CA ALA A 68 -4.67 10.80 -11.73
C ALA A 68 -6.13 10.53 -11.29
N GLY A 69 -6.29 10.07 -10.04
CA GLY A 69 -7.56 9.55 -9.51
C GLY A 69 -8.74 10.52 -9.55
N HIS A 70 -8.47 11.83 -9.69
CA HIS A 70 -9.50 12.85 -9.89
C HIS A 70 -10.27 12.66 -11.23
N GLY A 71 -9.69 11.92 -12.20
CA GLY A 71 -10.38 11.51 -13.44
C GLY A 71 -11.37 10.35 -13.27
N SER A 72 -11.80 10.02 -12.06
CA SER A 72 -12.64 8.87 -11.71
C SER A 72 -13.89 8.71 -12.56
N ALA A 73 -14.57 9.81 -12.94
CA ALA A 73 -15.76 9.77 -13.79
C ALA A 73 -15.46 9.14 -15.16
N MET A 74 -14.26 9.35 -15.73
CA MET A 74 -13.82 8.69 -16.96
C MET A 74 -13.64 7.17 -16.74
N LEU A 75 -12.99 6.78 -15.64
CA LEU A 75 -12.80 5.36 -15.33
C LEU A 75 -14.14 4.66 -15.16
N TYR A 76 -15.10 5.25 -14.44
CA TYR A 76 -16.42 4.68 -14.26
C TYR A 76 -17.21 4.60 -15.58
N SER A 77 -17.08 5.59 -16.45
CA SER A 77 -17.66 5.54 -17.79
C SER A 77 -17.08 4.39 -18.62
N LEU A 78 -15.75 4.17 -18.55
CA LEU A 78 -15.08 3.05 -19.23
C LEU A 78 -15.50 1.70 -18.64
N LEU A 79 -15.57 1.57 -17.32
CA LEU A 79 -16.02 0.34 -16.64
C LEU A 79 -17.46 -0.01 -17.04
N HIS A 80 -18.36 0.98 -17.08
CA HIS A 80 -19.72 0.78 -17.56
C HIS A 80 -19.75 0.29 -19.02
N LEU A 81 -19.07 0.98 -19.92
CA LEU A 81 -19.02 0.63 -21.34
C LEU A 81 -18.34 -0.73 -21.59
N ALA A 82 -17.35 -1.07 -20.80
CA ALA A 82 -16.66 -2.35 -20.84
C ALA A 82 -17.54 -3.53 -20.38
N GLY A 83 -18.60 -3.26 -19.59
CA GLY A 83 -19.54 -4.28 -19.13
C GLY A 83 -19.24 -4.86 -17.74
N TYR A 84 -18.49 -4.10 -16.90
CA TYR A 84 -18.39 -4.40 -15.46
C TYR A 84 -19.72 -4.16 -14.74
N ASP A 85 -19.84 -4.62 -13.48
CA ASP A 85 -21.06 -4.43 -12.66
C ASP A 85 -21.23 -2.96 -12.23
N LEU A 86 -21.42 -2.10 -13.23
CA LEU A 86 -21.61 -0.67 -13.07
C LEU A 86 -22.66 -0.17 -14.07
N SER A 87 -23.82 0.22 -13.59
CA SER A 87 -24.94 0.67 -14.41
C SER A 87 -24.89 2.19 -14.69
N VAL A 88 -25.68 2.65 -15.64
CA VAL A 88 -25.93 4.10 -15.87
C VAL A 88 -26.50 4.77 -14.61
N GLU A 89 -27.32 4.06 -13.84
CA GLU A 89 -27.87 4.60 -12.60
C GLU A 89 -26.79 4.79 -11.53
N ASP A 90 -25.75 3.91 -11.52
CA ASP A 90 -24.58 4.11 -10.66
C ASP A 90 -23.77 5.36 -11.08
N LEU A 91 -23.67 5.63 -12.38
CA LEU A 91 -23.04 6.86 -12.88
C LEU A 91 -23.81 8.12 -12.47
N LYS A 92 -25.15 8.09 -12.48
CA LYS A 92 -25.99 9.20 -12.01
C LYS A 92 -25.84 9.45 -10.51
N ASN A 93 -25.47 8.42 -9.74
CA ASN A 93 -25.21 8.49 -8.31
C ASN A 93 -23.74 8.78 -7.98
N PHE A 94 -22.98 9.35 -8.91
CA PHE A 94 -21.58 9.73 -8.69
C PHE A 94 -21.43 10.60 -7.43
N ARG A 95 -20.47 10.23 -6.57
CA ARG A 95 -20.17 10.92 -5.28
C ARG A 95 -21.33 10.96 -4.27
N GLN A 96 -22.32 10.08 -4.39
CA GLN A 96 -23.39 9.99 -3.40
C GLN A 96 -23.06 8.96 -2.31
N TRP A 97 -23.64 9.13 -1.12
CA TRP A 97 -23.42 8.20 -0.01
C TRP A 97 -23.83 6.77 -0.38
N GLY A 98 -22.87 5.84 -0.22
CA GLY A 98 -23.11 4.42 -0.51
C GLY A 98 -23.18 4.05 -1.99
N SER A 99 -22.87 4.99 -2.91
CA SER A 99 -22.83 4.70 -4.35
C SER A 99 -21.62 3.87 -4.74
N LYS A 100 -21.70 3.10 -5.83
CA LYS A 100 -20.58 2.37 -6.43
C LYS A 100 -19.54 3.27 -7.11
N THR A 101 -19.78 4.60 -7.17
CA THR A 101 -18.97 5.57 -7.90
C THR A 101 -18.47 6.66 -6.95
N PRO A 102 -17.54 6.35 -6.03
CA PRO A 102 -16.97 7.34 -5.12
C PRO A 102 -16.18 8.42 -5.87
N GLY A 103 -15.84 9.51 -5.17
CA GLY A 103 -15.18 10.68 -5.76
C GLY A 103 -13.84 10.42 -6.42
N HIS A 104 -13.11 9.43 -5.93
CA HIS A 104 -11.88 8.89 -6.48
C HIS A 104 -11.99 7.37 -6.52
N PRO A 105 -11.23 6.65 -7.38
CA PRO A 105 -11.33 5.19 -7.47
C PRO A 105 -11.00 4.51 -6.14
N GLU A 106 -11.83 3.55 -5.74
CA GLU A 106 -11.62 2.73 -4.54
C GLU A 106 -11.66 1.24 -4.90
N VAL A 107 -10.54 0.54 -4.68
CA VAL A 107 -10.45 -0.91 -4.86
C VAL A 107 -11.37 -1.63 -3.87
N ASN A 108 -11.95 -2.75 -4.28
CA ASN A 108 -12.94 -3.53 -3.52
C ASN A 108 -14.29 -2.81 -3.28
N HIS A 109 -14.45 -1.57 -3.76
CA HIS A 109 -15.70 -0.82 -3.71
C HIS A 109 -16.39 -0.77 -5.09
N THR A 110 -15.62 -0.46 -6.15
CA THR A 110 -16.11 -0.45 -7.53
C THR A 110 -15.52 -1.64 -8.28
N ASP A 111 -16.36 -2.43 -8.93
CA ASP A 111 -15.91 -3.58 -9.74
C ASP A 111 -14.98 -3.12 -10.88
N GLY A 112 -13.85 -3.82 -11.07
CA GLY A 112 -12.85 -3.51 -12.08
C GLY A 112 -11.83 -2.44 -11.70
N VAL A 113 -11.95 -1.78 -10.54
CA VAL A 113 -10.92 -0.87 -10.02
C VAL A 113 -9.75 -1.68 -9.43
N GLU A 114 -8.54 -1.42 -9.91
CA GLU A 114 -7.33 -2.17 -9.52
C GLU A 114 -6.56 -1.54 -8.34
N ALA A 115 -6.70 -0.24 -8.11
CA ALA A 115 -6.05 0.47 -7.01
C ALA A 115 -6.88 1.69 -6.58
N THR A 116 -6.88 1.97 -5.27
CA THR A 116 -7.42 3.22 -4.72
C THR A 116 -6.40 4.33 -4.97
N THR A 117 -6.84 5.38 -5.67
CA THR A 117 -6.01 6.53 -6.01
C THR A 117 -6.70 7.85 -5.64
N GLY A 118 -6.01 8.96 -5.81
CA GLY A 118 -6.45 10.30 -5.38
C GLY A 118 -5.27 11.09 -4.82
N PRO A 119 -4.49 10.55 -3.86
CA PRO A 119 -3.17 11.11 -3.54
C PRO A 119 -2.23 10.88 -4.73
N LEU A 120 -1.85 11.98 -5.40
CA LEU A 120 -1.08 11.94 -6.64
C LEU A 120 0.27 11.22 -6.49
N GLY A 121 0.75 10.62 -7.56
CA GLY A 121 2.02 9.91 -7.65
C GLY A 121 2.01 8.49 -7.11
N GLN A 122 1.16 8.15 -6.15
CA GLN A 122 1.11 6.80 -5.57
C GLN A 122 0.60 5.74 -6.56
N GLY A 123 -0.30 6.12 -7.48
CA GLY A 123 -0.77 5.21 -8.53
C GLY A 123 0.35 4.75 -9.46
N ILE A 124 1.29 5.64 -9.81
CA ILE A 124 2.51 5.27 -10.57
C ILE A 124 3.34 4.25 -9.80
N ALA A 125 3.56 4.49 -8.49
CA ALA A 125 4.34 3.58 -7.67
C ALA A 125 3.63 2.22 -7.47
N ASN A 126 2.29 2.21 -7.36
CA ASN A 126 1.51 0.97 -7.36
C ASN A 126 1.68 0.21 -8.69
N ALA A 127 1.67 0.92 -9.83
CA ALA A 127 1.90 0.29 -11.14
C ALA A 127 3.30 -0.33 -11.24
N VAL A 128 4.31 0.33 -10.71
CA VAL A 128 5.67 -0.24 -10.59
C VAL A 128 5.65 -1.51 -9.75
N GLY A 129 4.97 -1.52 -8.61
CA GLY A 129 4.83 -2.70 -7.75
C GLY A 129 4.12 -3.86 -8.44
N MET A 130 3.06 -3.58 -9.21
CA MET A 130 2.36 -4.61 -10.01
C MET A 130 3.27 -5.20 -11.10
N ALA A 131 4.05 -4.37 -11.78
CA ALA A 131 5.00 -4.84 -12.80
C ALA A 131 6.16 -5.64 -12.17
N MET A 132 6.60 -5.30 -10.94
CA MET A 132 7.56 -6.10 -10.18
C MET A 132 7.00 -7.49 -9.85
N ALA A 133 5.74 -7.55 -9.41
CA ALA A 133 5.07 -8.81 -9.10
C ALA A 133 4.89 -9.68 -10.34
N GLU A 134 4.50 -9.09 -11.49
CA GLU A 134 4.43 -9.80 -12.77
C GLU A 134 5.78 -10.40 -13.14
N ALA A 135 6.86 -9.60 -13.12
CA ALA A 135 8.19 -10.08 -13.49
C ALA A 135 8.69 -11.20 -12.56
N HIS A 136 8.44 -11.09 -11.25
CA HIS A 136 8.80 -12.11 -10.27
C HIS A 136 8.04 -13.42 -10.51
N LEU A 137 6.71 -13.34 -10.67
CA LEU A 137 5.87 -14.52 -10.90
C LEU A 137 6.16 -15.18 -12.25
N ALA A 138 6.41 -14.39 -13.31
CA ALA A 138 6.80 -14.89 -14.61
C ALA A 138 8.12 -15.66 -14.53
N ALA A 139 9.14 -15.12 -13.90
CA ALA A 139 10.43 -15.79 -13.72
C ALA A 139 10.31 -17.12 -12.93
N LYS A 140 9.41 -17.18 -11.97
CA LYS A 140 9.19 -18.36 -11.15
C LYS A 140 8.36 -19.44 -11.87
N PHE A 141 7.24 -19.06 -12.47
CA PHE A 141 6.21 -19.99 -12.91
C PHE A 141 6.23 -20.29 -14.42
N ASN A 142 6.70 -19.36 -15.27
CA ASN A 142 6.75 -19.64 -16.71
C ASN A 142 7.75 -20.75 -17.03
N LYS A 143 7.39 -21.59 -17.99
CA LYS A 143 8.21 -22.69 -18.49
C LYS A 143 8.23 -22.63 -20.03
N PRO A 144 9.22 -23.24 -20.70
CA PRO A 144 9.26 -23.24 -22.14
C PRO A 144 7.95 -23.72 -22.77
N GLY A 145 7.28 -22.83 -23.52
CA GLY A 145 5.97 -23.08 -24.12
C GLY A 145 4.76 -22.81 -23.21
N PHE A 146 4.98 -22.34 -21.98
CA PHE A 146 3.94 -22.06 -21.00
C PHE A 146 4.17 -20.70 -20.35
N ASP A 147 3.81 -19.63 -21.03
CA ASP A 147 3.87 -18.28 -20.48
C ASP A 147 2.55 -17.98 -19.73
N ILE A 148 2.39 -18.58 -18.53
CA ILE A 148 1.16 -18.45 -17.72
C ILE A 148 1.07 -17.11 -16.99
N VAL A 149 2.18 -16.36 -16.89
CA VAL A 149 2.24 -14.99 -16.39
C VAL A 149 2.81 -14.12 -17.51
N ASP A 150 1.93 -13.41 -18.21
CA ASP A 150 2.30 -12.57 -19.36
C ASP A 150 1.25 -11.47 -19.57
N HIS A 151 1.30 -10.45 -18.73
CA HIS A 151 0.37 -9.33 -18.80
C HIS A 151 1.06 -8.00 -18.56
N TYR A 152 0.45 -6.94 -19.05
CA TYR A 152 0.93 -5.58 -18.91
C TYR A 152 0.28 -4.86 -17.72
N THR A 153 1.01 -3.91 -17.16
CA THR A 153 0.47 -2.91 -16.24
C THR A 153 0.48 -1.56 -16.94
N PHE A 154 -0.70 -0.96 -17.09
CA PHE A 154 -0.90 0.37 -17.64
C PHE A 154 -1.30 1.34 -16.53
N ALA A 155 -0.77 2.56 -16.55
CA ALA A 155 -1.23 3.61 -15.67
C ALA A 155 -1.45 4.91 -16.45
N LEU A 156 -2.51 5.64 -16.12
CA LEU A 156 -2.77 6.97 -16.65
C LEU A 156 -2.46 8.00 -15.55
N ASN A 157 -1.57 8.92 -15.85
CA ASN A 157 -1.08 9.95 -14.94
C ASN A 157 -1.14 11.34 -15.59
N GLY A 158 -1.14 12.38 -14.78
CA GLY A 158 -1.09 13.78 -15.22
C GLY A 158 0.19 14.49 -14.77
N ASP A 159 0.27 15.80 -15.09
CA ASP A 159 1.38 16.67 -14.70
C ASP A 159 1.62 16.65 -13.19
N GLY A 160 0.55 16.71 -12.38
CA GLY A 160 0.65 16.70 -10.92
C GLY A 160 1.24 15.40 -10.37
N ASP A 161 0.91 14.24 -10.95
CA ASP A 161 1.55 12.98 -10.58
C ASP A 161 3.07 13.02 -10.77
N LEU A 162 3.54 13.63 -11.88
CA LEU A 162 4.95 13.73 -12.21
C LEU A 162 5.71 14.77 -11.38
N MET A 163 5.02 15.68 -10.67
CA MET A 163 5.62 16.59 -9.71
C MET A 163 5.91 15.92 -8.36
N GLU A 164 5.17 14.87 -8.01
CA GLU A 164 5.31 14.18 -6.72
C GLU A 164 6.65 13.44 -6.60
N GLY A 165 7.30 13.54 -5.44
CA GLY A 165 8.58 12.88 -5.18
C GLY A 165 8.51 11.35 -5.31
N VAL A 166 7.41 10.73 -4.87
CA VAL A 166 7.20 9.28 -4.97
C VAL A 166 7.22 8.76 -6.40
N SER A 167 6.76 9.57 -7.36
CA SER A 167 6.83 9.24 -8.80
C SER A 167 8.26 9.15 -9.30
N GLN A 168 9.14 10.05 -8.80
CA GLN A 168 10.55 10.07 -9.16
C GLN A 168 11.27 8.82 -8.61
N GLU A 169 11.02 8.51 -7.34
CA GLU A 169 11.56 7.31 -6.68
C GLU A 169 11.13 6.04 -7.43
N ALA A 170 9.83 5.92 -7.73
CA ALA A 170 9.26 4.75 -8.41
C ALA A 170 9.74 4.62 -9.85
N ALA A 171 9.76 5.72 -10.63
CA ALA A 171 10.22 5.71 -12.01
C ALA A 171 11.71 5.34 -12.13
N SER A 172 12.56 5.87 -11.24
CA SER A 172 13.96 5.50 -11.16
C SER A 172 14.15 4.02 -10.85
N MET A 173 13.37 3.46 -9.92
CA MET A 173 13.40 2.03 -9.58
C MET A 173 12.93 1.16 -10.76
N ALA A 174 11.85 1.52 -11.43
CA ALA A 174 11.33 0.77 -12.57
C ALA A 174 12.31 0.71 -13.76
N GLY A 175 12.98 1.83 -14.05
CA GLY A 175 14.00 1.87 -15.08
C GLY A 175 15.22 1.03 -14.73
N HIS A 176 15.70 1.07 -13.47
CA HIS A 176 16.76 0.19 -12.96
C HIS A 176 16.39 -1.29 -13.12
N LEU A 177 15.18 -1.65 -12.74
CA LEU A 177 14.67 -3.01 -12.81
C LEU A 177 14.23 -3.44 -14.24
N LYS A 178 14.29 -2.56 -15.23
CA LYS A 178 13.95 -2.85 -16.63
C LYS A 178 12.57 -3.49 -16.80
N LEU A 179 11.54 -2.93 -16.15
CA LEU A 179 10.19 -3.48 -16.16
C LEU A 179 9.47 -3.23 -17.50
N GLY A 180 9.79 -3.99 -18.54
CA GLY A 180 9.35 -3.76 -19.91
C GLY A 180 7.83 -3.89 -20.15
N LYS A 181 7.08 -4.49 -19.21
CA LYS A 181 5.61 -4.60 -19.28
C LYS A 181 4.88 -3.49 -18.50
N LEU A 182 5.59 -2.44 -18.10
CA LEU A 182 5.03 -1.24 -17.50
C LEU A 182 4.92 -0.12 -18.54
N VAL A 183 3.70 0.39 -18.73
CA VAL A 183 3.42 1.49 -19.67
C VAL A 183 2.64 2.59 -18.95
N LEU A 184 3.21 3.78 -18.90
CA LEU A 184 2.54 4.99 -18.42
C LEU A 184 1.98 5.78 -19.60
N LEU A 185 0.71 6.18 -19.52
CA LEU A 185 0.08 7.14 -20.42
C LEU A 185 0.03 8.48 -19.67
N TYR A 186 0.82 9.43 -20.13
CA TYR A 186 0.92 10.74 -19.53
C TYR A 186 0.04 11.75 -20.25
N ASP A 187 -1.00 12.23 -19.54
CA ASP A 187 -1.86 13.33 -19.95
C ASP A 187 -1.11 14.66 -19.78
N SER A 188 -0.37 15.05 -20.83
CA SER A 188 0.46 16.24 -20.87
C SER A 188 -0.36 17.41 -21.41
N ASN A 189 -1.08 18.09 -20.51
CA ASN A 189 -2.01 19.18 -20.89
C ASN A 189 -1.55 20.57 -20.43
N ASP A 190 -0.40 20.67 -19.79
CA ASP A 190 0.24 21.89 -19.33
C ASP A 190 -0.56 22.71 -18.31
N ILE A 191 -1.56 22.10 -17.61
CA ILE A 191 -2.44 22.78 -16.65
C ILE A 191 -2.50 21.98 -15.34
N SER A 192 -2.30 22.68 -14.23
CA SER A 192 -2.60 22.21 -12.88
C SER A 192 -3.85 22.88 -12.31
N LEU A 193 -4.21 22.55 -11.07
CA LEU A 193 -5.37 23.16 -10.40
C LEU A 193 -5.25 24.67 -10.26
N ASP A 194 -4.07 25.17 -9.95
CA ASP A 194 -3.81 26.60 -9.75
C ASP A 194 -3.65 27.38 -11.08
N GLY A 195 -3.22 26.71 -12.16
CA GLY A 195 -2.97 27.38 -13.44
C GLY A 195 -2.00 26.64 -14.35
N PRO A 196 -1.31 27.37 -15.25
CA PRO A 196 -0.34 26.76 -16.14
C PRO A 196 0.81 26.12 -15.40
N THR A 197 1.21 24.92 -15.82
CA THR A 197 2.34 24.19 -15.22
C THR A 197 3.65 24.98 -15.30
N SER A 198 3.80 25.84 -16.31
CA SER A 198 4.98 26.73 -16.47
C SER A 198 5.29 27.63 -15.27
N MET A 199 4.34 27.80 -14.35
CA MET A 199 4.56 28.53 -13.10
C MET A 199 5.33 27.72 -12.04
N ALA A 200 5.34 26.38 -12.14
CA ALA A 200 5.94 25.49 -11.12
C ALA A 200 6.66 24.26 -11.70
N PHE A 201 6.45 23.94 -12.98
CA PHE A 201 6.92 22.70 -13.60
C PHE A 201 7.34 22.96 -15.04
N THR A 202 8.65 23.08 -15.29
CA THR A 202 9.24 23.37 -16.60
C THR A 202 10.33 22.36 -16.98
N GLU A 203 10.21 21.14 -16.46
CA GLU A 203 11.16 20.08 -16.68
C GLU A 203 11.07 19.51 -18.11
N ASP A 204 12.19 19.02 -18.61
CA ASP A 204 12.23 18.10 -19.75
C ASP A 204 11.88 16.69 -19.28
N VAL A 205 10.57 16.38 -19.30
CA VAL A 205 10.06 15.06 -18.88
C VAL A 205 10.68 13.94 -19.70
N LYS A 206 10.84 14.14 -21.03
CA LYS A 206 11.53 13.19 -21.90
C LYS A 206 12.93 12.90 -21.41
N GLY A 207 13.75 13.94 -21.25
CA GLY A 207 15.15 13.79 -20.83
C GLY A 207 15.26 13.13 -19.46
N ARG A 208 14.36 13.45 -18.53
CA ARG A 208 14.29 12.85 -17.21
C ARG A 208 14.00 11.33 -17.26
N PHE A 209 12.96 10.91 -17.97
CA PHE A 209 12.60 9.49 -18.09
C PHE A 209 13.65 8.69 -18.87
N GLU A 210 14.21 9.26 -19.94
CA GLU A 210 15.33 8.64 -20.66
C GLU A 210 16.56 8.44 -19.75
N ALA A 211 16.85 9.40 -18.86
CA ALA A 211 17.92 9.27 -17.85
C ALA A 211 17.63 8.18 -16.80
N TYR A 212 16.36 7.91 -16.49
CA TYR A 212 15.97 6.77 -15.66
C TYR A 212 16.07 5.41 -16.39
N GLY A 213 16.30 5.40 -17.70
CA GLY A 213 16.35 4.18 -18.51
C GLY A 213 15.03 3.76 -19.12
N TRP A 214 14.05 4.66 -19.21
CA TRP A 214 12.77 4.44 -19.86
C TRP A 214 12.79 4.71 -21.36
N GLN A 215 11.89 4.09 -22.10
CA GLN A 215 11.49 4.53 -23.43
C GLN A 215 10.52 5.70 -23.30
N HIS A 216 10.71 6.76 -24.07
CA HIS A 216 9.77 7.87 -24.18
C HIS A 216 9.19 7.92 -25.59
N ILE A 217 7.87 8.01 -25.72
CA ILE A 217 7.15 8.15 -26.99
C ILE A 217 6.26 9.40 -26.89
N LEU A 218 6.32 10.27 -27.89
CA LEU A 218 5.50 11.48 -27.96
C LEU A 218 4.35 11.29 -28.95
N VAL A 219 3.11 11.45 -28.47
CA VAL A 219 1.90 11.62 -29.27
C VAL A 219 1.59 13.12 -29.31
N LYS A 220 1.58 13.71 -30.51
CA LYS A 220 1.49 15.17 -30.70
C LYS A 220 0.06 15.70 -30.62
N ASP A 221 -0.91 14.86 -31.01
CA ASP A 221 -2.32 15.18 -30.91
C ASP A 221 -3.07 14.09 -30.15
N GLY A 222 -3.49 14.40 -28.93
CA GLY A 222 -4.25 13.48 -28.09
C GLY A 222 -5.65 13.13 -28.60
N ASN A 223 -6.08 13.67 -29.76
CA ASN A 223 -7.30 13.25 -30.44
C ASN A 223 -7.03 12.36 -31.67
N ASP A 224 -5.77 12.19 -32.06
CA ASP A 224 -5.39 11.28 -33.14
C ASP A 224 -5.30 9.84 -32.61
N LEU A 225 -6.38 9.06 -32.80
CA LEU A 225 -6.49 7.67 -32.33
C LEU A 225 -5.46 6.75 -32.99
N GLU A 226 -5.06 7.04 -34.24
CA GLU A 226 -4.06 6.25 -34.97
C GLU A 226 -2.66 6.48 -34.40
N GLU A 227 -2.29 7.74 -34.08
CA GLU A 227 -1.01 8.07 -33.44
C GLU A 227 -0.93 7.45 -32.02
N ILE A 228 -2.01 7.51 -31.25
CA ILE A 228 -2.10 6.86 -29.93
C ILE A 228 -1.92 5.35 -30.04
N ALA A 229 -2.62 4.70 -30.96
CA ALA A 229 -2.52 3.25 -31.16
C ALA A 229 -1.10 2.84 -31.56
N ALA A 230 -0.47 3.58 -32.48
CA ALA A 230 0.91 3.31 -32.89
C ALA A 230 1.90 3.47 -31.72
N ALA A 231 1.67 4.43 -30.83
CA ALA A 231 2.49 4.61 -29.63
C ALA A 231 2.34 3.45 -28.65
N ILE A 232 1.12 2.94 -28.43
CA ILE A 232 0.88 1.77 -27.57
C ILE A 232 1.50 0.50 -28.18
N GLU A 233 1.39 0.30 -29.50
CA GLU A 233 2.06 -0.80 -30.20
C GLU A 233 3.58 -0.74 -30.03
N ALA A 234 4.18 0.44 -30.17
CA ALA A 234 5.61 0.64 -29.98
C ALA A 234 6.05 0.43 -28.52
N ALA A 235 5.21 0.82 -27.56
CA ALA A 235 5.46 0.58 -26.14
C ALA A 235 5.44 -0.94 -25.82
N LYS A 236 4.49 -1.68 -26.37
CA LYS A 236 4.40 -3.14 -26.18
C LYS A 236 5.50 -3.91 -26.91
N ALA A 237 6.13 -3.33 -27.93
CA ALA A 237 7.27 -3.92 -28.61
C ALA A 237 8.60 -3.76 -27.86
N GLU A 238 8.68 -2.82 -26.90
CA GLU A 238 9.82 -2.64 -26.01
C GLU A 238 9.70 -3.57 -24.80
N THR A 239 10.63 -4.50 -24.64
CA THR A 239 10.59 -5.52 -23.58
C THR A 239 11.65 -5.33 -22.51
N GLU A 240 12.64 -4.44 -22.74
CA GLU A 240 13.77 -4.23 -21.85
C GLU A 240 13.69 -2.92 -21.05
N LYS A 241 12.68 -2.10 -21.33
CA LYS A 241 12.50 -0.80 -20.67
C LYS A 241 11.03 -0.54 -20.41
N PRO A 242 10.69 0.04 -19.25
CA PRO A 242 9.36 0.62 -19.08
C PRO A 242 9.17 1.78 -20.06
N THR A 243 7.94 2.05 -20.44
CA THR A 243 7.62 3.09 -21.44
C THR A 243 6.71 4.17 -20.83
N ILE A 244 7.04 5.44 -21.09
CA ILE A 244 6.12 6.57 -20.92
C ILE A 244 5.70 7.09 -22.29
N ILE A 245 4.38 7.11 -22.52
CA ILE A 245 3.76 7.71 -23.71
C ILE A 245 3.26 9.09 -23.29
N GLU A 246 3.97 10.15 -23.67
CA GLU A 246 3.56 11.52 -23.46
C GLU A 246 2.53 11.90 -24.52
N VAL A 247 1.28 12.10 -24.11
CA VAL A 247 0.18 12.45 -25.00
C VAL A 247 -0.17 13.92 -24.79
N LYS A 248 0.06 14.75 -25.80
CA LYS A 248 -0.34 16.16 -25.76
C LYS A 248 -1.84 16.29 -25.87
N THR A 249 -2.48 16.72 -24.81
CA THR A 249 -3.93 16.87 -24.72
C THR A 249 -4.33 18.32 -24.44
N ILE A 250 -5.63 18.57 -24.49
CA ILE A 250 -6.21 19.85 -24.07
C ILE A 250 -7.17 19.53 -22.91
N ILE A 251 -6.85 20.00 -21.72
CA ILE A 251 -7.74 19.85 -20.56
C ILE A 251 -9.11 20.44 -20.87
N GLY A 252 -10.19 19.71 -20.60
CA GLY A 252 -11.54 20.16 -20.89
C GLY A 252 -11.83 20.30 -22.39
N PHE A 253 -11.20 19.49 -23.26
CA PHE A 253 -11.37 19.53 -24.71
C PHE A 253 -12.85 19.64 -25.11
N GLY A 254 -13.17 20.61 -25.96
CA GLY A 254 -14.53 20.92 -26.42
C GLY A 254 -15.33 21.86 -25.49
N ALA A 255 -14.86 22.17 -24.29
CA ALA A 255 -15.49 23.18 -23.44
C ALA A 255 -15.10 24.61 -23.86
N GLU A 256 -15.95 25.58 -23.52
CA GLU A 256 -15.69 27.00 -23.80
C GLU A 256 -14.36 27.49 -23.19
N LYS A 257 -14.04 26.99 -21.98
CA LYS A 257 -12.83 27.33 -21.22
C LYS A 257 -11.75 26.24 -21.28
N GLN A 258 -11.74 25.42 -22.34
CA GLN A 258 -10.70 24.40 -22.53
C GLN A 258 -9.30 25.00 -22.45
N GLY A 259 -8.32 24.21 -22.02
CA GLY A 259 -6.93 24.66 -21.88
C GLY A 259 -6.68 25.62 -20.71
N THR A 260 -7.61 25.70 -19.77
CA THR A 260 -7.46 26.53 -18.56
C THR A 260 -7.78 25.75 -17.29
N SER A 261 -7.30 26.22 -16.13
CA SER A 261 -7.61 25.63 -14.82
C SER A 261 -9.10 25.72 -14.44
N ALA A 262 -9.88 26.58 -15.09
CA ALA A 262 -11.32 26.70 -14.82
C ALA A 262 -12.13 25.42 -15.09
N VAL A 263 -11.62 24.51 -15.93
CA VAL A 263 -12.25 23.21 -16.22
C VAL A 263 -11.62 22.05 -15.43
N HIS A 264 -10.62 22.33 -14.59
CA HIS A 264 -9.89 21.27 -13.87
C HIS A 264 -10.77 20.59 -12.84
N GLY A 265 -11.28 21.33 -11.86
CA GLY A 265 -11.89 20.76 -10.64
C GLY A 265 -13.31 21.24 -10.32
N ALA A 266 -14.02 21.79 -11.30
CA ALA A 266 -15.39 22.28 -11.12
C ALA A 266 -16.31 21.80 -12.24
N PRO A 267 -17.60 21.51 -11.96
CA PRO A 267 -18.61 21.22 -12.98
C PRO A 267 -18.69 22.35 -14.01
N LEU A 268 -18.94 22.00 -15.27
CA LEU A 268 -19.03 22.98 -16.37
C LEU A 268 -20.27 23.86 -16.29
N GLY A 269 -21.31 23.44 -15.55
CA GLY A 269 -22.65 24.04 -15.58
C GLY A 269 -23.44 23.64 -16.82
N ALA A 270 -24.77 23.86 -16.79
CA ALA A 270 -25.66 23.44 -17.88
C ALA A 270 -25.29 24.06 -19.23
N GLU A 271 -24.90 25.35 -19.25
CA GLU A 271 -24.50 26.05 -20.48
C GLU A 271 -23.17 25.50 -21.00
N GLY A 272 -22.20 25.23 -20.11
CA GLY A 272 -20.89 24.67 -20.48
C GLY A 272 -21.02 23.24 -21.05
N ILE A 273 -21.87 22.42 -20.49
CA ILE A 273 -22.19 21.08 -21.02
C ILE A 273 -22.84 21.17 -22.39
N ALA A 274 -23.84 22.05 -22.55
CA ALA A 274 -24.49 22.25 -23.85
C ALA A 274 -23.51 22.71 -24.92
N PHE A 275 -22.56 23.61 -24.55
CA PHE A 275 -21.48 24.04 -25.43
C PHE A 275 -20.57 22.88 -25.85
N ALA A 276 -20.11 22.06 -24.89
CA ALA A 276 -19.24 20.93 -25.15
C ALA A 276 -19.95 19.84 -25.99
N LYS A 277 -21.22 19.51 -25.67
CA LYS A 277 -22.04 18.57 -26.46
C LYS A 277 -22.21 19.06 -27.91
N LYS A 278 -22.40 20.35 -28.12
CA LYS A 278 -22.45 20.94 -29.47
C LYS A 278 -21.11 20.79 -30.20
N ALA A 279 -19.99 21.04 -29.52
CA ALA A 279 -18.66 20.86 -30.09
C ALA A 279 -18.39 19.42 -30.54
N TYR A 280 -18.88 18.45 -29.78
CA TYR A 280 -18.82 17.00 -30.11
C TYR A 280 -19.85 16.55 -31.16
N GLN A 281 -20.74 17.44 -31.60
CA GLN A 281 -21.90 17.09 -32.45
C GLN A 281 -22.79 16.01 -31.80
N TRP A 282 -22.90 16.06 -30.46
CA TRP A 282 -23.67 15.08 -29.68
C TRP A 282 -25.17 15.34 -29.81
N THR A 283 -25.91 14.34 -30.28
CA THR A 283 -27.37 14.43 -30.56
C THR A 283 -28.22 13.58 -29.61
N HIS A 284 -27.59 12.86 -28.69
CA HIS A 284 -28.22 11.97 -27.73
C HIS A 284 -28.58 12.68 -26.41
N GLN A 285 -29.41 12.04 -25.60
CA GLN A 285 -29.81 12.54 -24.29
C GLN A 285 -28.66 12.47 -23.28
N ASP A 286 -28.84 13.07 -22.10
CA ASP A 286 -27.93 12.93 -20.99
C ASP A 286 -27.91 11.47 -20.53
N PHE A 287 -26.71 10.96 -20.20
CA PHE A 287 -26.47 9.56 -19.82
C PHE A 287 -26.88 8.51 -20.87
N GLU A 288 -27.16 8.89 -22.09
CA GLU A 288 -27.47 7.95 -23.17
C GLU A 288 -26.18 7.32 -23.71
N VAL A 289 -26.19 6.00 -23.86
CA VAL A 289 -25.16 5.23 -24.55
C VAL A 289 -25.71 4.78 -25.89
N PRO A 290 -25.18 5.26 -27.02
CA PRO A 290 -25.60 4.79 -28.35
C PRO A 290 -25.38 3.28 -28.51
N ALA A 291 -26.30 2.58 -29.14
CA ALA A 291 -26.25 1.13 -29.33
C ALA A 291 -24.96 0.69 -30.08
N GLU A 292 -24.54 1.49 -31.03
CA GLU A 292 -23.30 1.25 -31.83
C GLU A 292 -22.06 1.29 -30.95
N VAL A 293 -22.04 2.11 -29.89
CA VAL A 293 -20.93 2.17 -28.93
C VAL A 293 -20.92 0.92 -28.07
N THR A 294 -22.08 0.50 -27.56
CA THR A 294 -22.20 -0.75 -26.80
C THR A 294 -21.72 -1.94 -27.64
N GLU A 295 -22.12 -2.00 -28.90
CA GLU A 295 -21.67 -3.05 -29.83
C GLU A 295 -20.16 -2.97 -30.11
N ARG A 296 -19.58 -1.77 -30.24
CA ARG A 296 -18.14 -1.56 -30.44
C ARG A 296 -17.32 -2.11 -29.27
N PHE A 297 -17.74 -1.86 -28.02
CA PHE A 297 -17.08 -2.44 -26.83
C PHE A 297 -17.28 -3.96 -26.75
N ALA A 298 -18.45 -4.47 -27.10
CA ALA A 298 -18.71 -5.90 -27.12
C ALA A 298 -17.82 -6.63 -28.14
N GLN A 299 -17.69 -6.10 -29.35
CA GLN A 299 -16.86 -6.68 -30.42
C GLN A 299 -15.35 -6.45 -30.20
N GLY A 300 -14.97 -5.36 -29.54
CA GLY A 300 -13.58 -5.01 -29.22
C GLY A 300 -13.11 -5.66 -27.92
N LEU A 301 -13.26 -4.93 -26.82
CA LEU A 301 -12.73 -5.30 -25.51
C LEU A 301 -13.29 -6.63 -24.99
N GLN A 302 -14.64 -6.79 -24.98
CA GLN A 302 -15.25 -7.97 -24.35
C GLN A 302 -14.90 -9.26 -25.12
N ALA A 303 -15.05 -9.28 -26.45
CA ALA A 303 -14.74 -10.45 -27.26
C ALA A 303 -13.26 -10.81 -27.20
N ARG A 304 -12.36 -9.79 -27.18
CA ARG A 304 -10.91 -10.01 -27.04
C ARG A 304 -10.59 -10.59 -25.67
N GLY A 305 -11.14 -10.02 -24.59
CA GLY A 305 -10.92 -10.47 -23.22
C GLY A 305 -11.40 -11.90 -22.98
N GLU A 306 -12.61 -12.23 -23.41
CA GLU A 306 -13.15 -13.61 -23.33
C GLU A 306 -12.26 -14.61 -24.07
N LYS A 307 -11.81 -14.26 -25.27
CA LYS A 307 -10.91 -15.12 -26.06
C LYS A 307 -9.54 -15.28 -25.39
N ALA A 308 -8.98 -14.20 -24.86
CA ALA A 308 -7.68 -14.23 -24.19
C ALA A 308 -7.73 -15.07 -22.90
N GLU A 309 -8.77 -14.90 -22.10
CA GLU A 309 -8.95 -15.71 -20.90
C GLU A 309 -9.20 -17.19 -21.21
N GLN A 310 -10.00 -17.50 -22.22
CA GLN A 310 -10.20 -18.90 -22.64
C GLN A 310 -8.88 -19.54 -23.10
N ALA A 311 -8.09 -18.82 -23.90
CA ALA A 311 -6.78 -19.31 -24.35
C ALA A 311 -5.82 -19.51 -23.16
N TRP A 312 -5.87 -18.62 -22.16
CA TRP A 312 -5.10 -18.79 -20.94
C TRP A 312 -5.58 -19.99 -20.11
N ASN A 313 -6.88 -20.21 -19.98
CA ASN A 313 -7.43 -21.37 -19.28
C ASN A 313 -6.98 -22.69 -19.92
N ASP A 314 -7.00 -22.76 -21.27
CA ASP A 314 -6.54 -23.93 -22.02
C ASP A 314 -5.02 -24.16 -21.82
N LEU A 315 -4.22 -23.07 -21.84
CA LEU A 315 -2.78 -23.10 -21.57
C LEU A 315 -2.50 -23.56 -20.12
N PHE A 316 -3.24 -23.02 -19.15
CA PHE A 316 -3.05 -23.37 -17.74
C PHE A 316 -3.43 -24.83 -17.47
N ALA A 317 -4.49 -25.35 -18.08
CA ALA A 317 -4.85 -26.77 -17.98
C ALA A 317 -3.74 -27.70 -18.53
N ALA A 318 -3.10 -27.30 -19.64
CA ALA A 318 -1.95 -28.02 -20.17
C ALA A 318 -0.71 -27.91 -19.27
N TYR A 319 -0.48 -26.73 -18.69
CA TYR A 319 0.58 -26.50 -17.70
C TYR A 319 0.38 -27.36 -16.44
N GLU A 320 -0.84 -27.42 -15.91
CA GLU A 320 -1.19 -28.25 -14.74
C GLU A 320 -0.93 -29.74 -15.00
N ALA A 321 -1.20 -30.22 -16.21
CA ALA A 321 -0.94 -31.59 -16.58
C ALA A 321 0.58 -31.92 -16.64
N GLU A 322 1.42 -30.96 -17.02
CA GLU A 322 2.87 -31.14 -17.17
C GLU A 322 3.65 -30.76 -15.89
N TYR A 323 3.19 -29.73 -15.17
CA TYR A 323 3.83 -29.18 -13.95
C TYR A 323 2.85 -29.09 -12.76
N PRO A 324 2.26 -30.21 -12.28
CA PRO A 324 1.16 -30.20 -11.30
C PRO A 324 1.53 -29.52 -9.98
N GLU A 325 2.77 -29.67 -9.51
CA GLU A 325 3.23 -29.06 -8.26
C GLU A 325 3.32 -27.52 -8.38
N LEU A 326 3.88 -27.03 -9.49
CA LEU A 326 3.97 -25.60 -9.76
C LEU A 326 2.59 -24.98 -10.01
N ALA A 327 1.69 -25.69 -10.69
CA ALA A 327 0.33 -25.23 -10.89
C ALA A 327 -0.43 -25.10 -9.56
N ALA A 328 -0.30 -26.09 -8.68
CA ALA A 328 -0.89 -26.02 -7.35
C ALA A 328 -0.30 -24.89 -6.51
N GLU A 329 1.02 -24.66 -6.58
CA GLU A 329 1.68 -23.55 -5.90
C GLU A 329 1.19 -22.20 -6.47
N TYR A 330 1.06 -22.05 -7.79
CA TYR A 330 0.53 -20.85 -8.43
C TYR A 330 -0.90 -20.56 -7.98
N GLN A 331 -1.78 -21.55 -8.04
CA GLN A 331 -3.18 -21.39 -7.61
C GLN A 331 -3.25 -20.98 -6.15
N LYS A 332 -2.49 -21.66 -5.26
CA LYS A 332 -2.43 -21.33 -3.83
C LYS A 332 -1.93 -19.90 -3.59
N ALA A 333 -0.95 -19.43 -4.37
CA ALA A 333 -0.41 -18.08 -4.23
C ALA A 333 -1.45 -16.98 -4.47
N PHE A 334 -2.44 -17.22 -5.33
CA PHE A 334 -3.54 -16.30 -5.62
C PHE A 334 -4.77 -16.49 -4.72
N THR A 335 -4.76 -17.48 -3.81
CA THR A 335 -5.79 -17.52 -2.76
C THR A 335 -5.48 -16.45 -1.70
N ASN A 336 -6.54 -15.84 -1.14
CA ASN A 336 -6.36 -14.94 0.00
C ASN A 336 -6.46 -15.69 1.33
N GLU A 337 -5.85 -16.89 1.39
CA GLU A 337 -5.83 -17.70 2.60
C GLU A 337 -4.73 -17.20 3.56
N ALA A 338 -5.05 -17.21 4.86
CA ALA A 338 -4.07 -16.94 5.91
C ALA A 338 -2.93 -17.94 5.86
N ALA A 339 -1.70 -17.48 5.73
CA ALA A 339 -0.54 -18.36 5.86
C ALA A 339 -0.30 -18.68 7.35
N GLN A 340 -0.03 -19.94 7.65
CA GLN A 340 0.37 -20.38 8.97
C GLN A 340 1.82 -20.86 8.91
N VAL A 341 2.60 -20.45 9.89
CA VAL A 341 4.03 -20.77 9.97
C VAL A 341 4.39 -21.21 11.38
N GLU A 342 5.35 -22.14 11.49
CA GLU A 342 5.95 -22.53 12.75
C GLU A 342 7.31 -21.85 12.90
N LEU A 343 7.55 -21.22 14.05
CA LEU A 343 8.79 -20.52 14.36
C LEU A 343 9.41 -21.10 15.63
N GLU A 344 10.73 -21.28 15.61
CA GLU A 344 11.48 -21.80 16.76
C GLU A 344 11.40 -20.83 17.94
N ALA A 345 10.98 -21.33 19.10
CA ALA A 345 10.87 -20.52 20.31
C ALA A 345 12.26 -20.10 20.85
N HIS A 346 12.31 -18.95 21.46
CA HIS A 346 13.50 -18.46 22.15
C HIS A 346 13.49 -18.92 23.61
N GLU A 347 14.61 -19.48 24.05
CA GLU A 347 14.72 -20.05 25.40
C GLU A 347 15.06 -18.99 26.45
N LEU A 348 14.52 -19.16 27.66
CA LEU A 348 14.83 -18.31 28.82
C LEU A 348 16.35 -18.27 29.06
N GLY A 349 16.89 -17.09 29.32
CA GLY A 349 18.32 -16.87 29.49
C GLY A 349 19.05 -16.47 28.20
N SER A 350 18.41 -16.58 27.03
CA SER A 350 18.94 -16.00 25.80
C SER A 350 18.64 -14.49 25.73
N SER A 351 19.43 -13.76 24.96
CA SER A 351 19.26 -12.31 24.77
C SER A 351 19.68 -11.92 23.36
N MET A 352 18.79 -11.24 22.64
CA MET A 352 19.07 -10.67 21.32
C MET A 352 18.15 -9.50 21.00
N ALA A 353 18.57 -8.64 20.08
CA ALA A 353 17.72 -7.55 19.60
C ALA A 353 16.49 -8.13 18.86
N SER A 354 15.31 -7.51 19.01
CA SER A 354 14.12 -8.01 18.34
C SER A 354 14.23 -7.93 16.80
N ARG A 355 15.03 -7.01 16.22
CA ARG A 355 15.41 -7.05 14.79
C ARG A 355 16.17 -8.32 14.39
N VAL A 356 16.97 -8.90 15.29
CA VAL A 356 17.71 -10.16 15.06
C VAL A 356 16.78 -11.35 15.17
N SER A 357 15.86 -11.35 16.17
CA SER A 357 14.78 -12.35 16.25
C SER A 357 13.90 -12.32 15.01
N SER A 358 13.57 -11.11 14.52
CA SER A 358 12.85 -10.91 13.26
C SER A 358 13.60 -11.49 12.06
N GLN A 359 14.94 -11.35 11.98
CA GLN A 359 15.71 -12.00 10.92
C GLN A 359 15.59 -13.52 10.96
N GLN A 360 15.63 -14.12 12.15
CA GLN A 360 15.45 -15.57 12.30
C GLN A 360 14.06 -15.98 11.84
N ALA A 361 13.04 -15.22 12.20
CA ALA A 361 11.68 -15.46 11.72
C ALA A 361 11.58 -15.33 10.18
N ILE A 362 12.16 -14.29 9.57
CA ILE A 362 12.20 -14.11 8.11
C ILE A 362 12.83 -15.34 7.41
N GLN A 363 13.95 -15.88 7.92
CA GLN A 363 14.55 -17.09 7.35
C GLN A 363 13.57 -18.26 7.39
N GLN A 364 12.99 -18.54 8.56
CA GLN A 364 12.06 -19.68 8.76
C GLN A 364 10.76 -19.50 7.96
N ILE A 365 10.23 -18.28 7.85
CA ILE A 365 9.05 -17.98 7.02
C ILE A 365 9.37 -18.20 5.54
N SER A 366 10.54 -17.78 5.07
CA SER A 366 10.94 -17.94 3.68
C SER A 366 11.03 -19.39 3.21
N GLU A 367 11.35 -20.30 4.13
CA GLU A 367 11.38 -21.76 3.88
C GLU A 367 9.97 -22.37 3.80
N GLN A 368 8.98 -21.78 4.49
CA GLN A 368 7.61 -22.31 4.60
C GLN A 368 6.64 -21.63 3.63
N VAL A 369 6.89 -20.37 3.25
CA VAL A 369 6.01 -19.55 2.42
C VAL A 369 6.77 -19.13 1.14
N ALA A 370 6.60 -19.90 0.10
CA ALA A 370 7.31 -19.74 -1.17
C ALA A 370 6.99 -18.41 -1.89
N SER A 371 5.86 -17.76 -1.56
CA SER A 371 5.44 -16.46 -2.08
C SER A 371 5.96 -15.25 -1.26
N PHE A 372 6.71 -15.49 -0.18
CA PHE A 372 7.21 -14.45 0.74
C PHE A 372 8.52 -13.86 0.22
N TRP A 373 8.56 -12.55 0.01
CA TRP A 373 9.73 -11.81 -0.47
C TRP A 373 9.71 -10.36 0.02
N GLY A 374 10.85 -9.68 -0.05
CA GLY A 374 10.93 -8.30 0.42
C GLY A 374 12.36 -7.79 0.56
N GLY A 375 12.53 -6.70 1.30
CA GLY A 375 13.83 -6.07 1.48
C GLY A 375 13.77 -4.81 2.33
N SER A 376 14.68 -3.86 2.09
CA SER A 376 14.75 -2.60 2.82
C SER A 376 15.05 -1.42 1.91
N ALA A 377 14.76 -0.22 2.41
CA ALA A 377 15.17 1.05 1.83
C ALA A 377 16.66 1.32 2.17
N ASP A 378 17.57 0.57 1.53
CA ASP A 378 19.03 0.63 1.67
C ASP A 378 19.59 0.38 3.09
N LEU A 379 18.81 -0.31 3.94
CA LEU A 379 19.18 -0.58 5.34
C LEU A 379 19.17 -2.08 5.68
N SER A 380 19.23 -2.97 4.68
CA SER A 380 19.06 -4.41 4.87
C SER A 380 20.00 -5.02 5.92
N ALA A 381 21.26 -4.58 5.97
CA ALA A 381 22.23 -5.05 6.96
C ALA A 381 21.87 -4.61 8.39
N SER A 382 21.30 -3.41 8.55
CA SER A 382 20.91 -2.85 9.85
C SER A 382 19.55 -3.35 10.30
N ASN A 383 18.58 -3.47 9.37
CA ASN A 383 17.23 -3.96 9.64
C ASN A 383 17.17 -5.49 9.72
N ASN A 384 18.22 -6.20 9.24
CA ASN A 384 18.28 -7.65 9.16
C ASN A 384 17.14 -8.26 8.32
N THR A 385 16.90 -7.73 7.11
CA THR A 385 15.75 -8.09 6.26
C THR A 385 16.09 -9.03 5.10
N MET A 386 17.37 -9.35 4.84
CA MET A 386 17.74 -10.24 3.74
C MET A 386 17.43 -11.70 4.05
N VAL A 387 16.85 -12.42 3.09
CA VAL A 387 16.76 -13.88 3.09
C VAL A 387 18.09 -14.44 2.59
N LYS A 388 18.87 -15.04 3.49
CA LYS A 388 20.26 -15.43 3.22
C LYS A 388 20.43 -16.52 2.16
N ALA A 389 19.44 -17.40 2.03
CA ALA A 389 19.45 -18.51 1.09
C ALA A 389 18.98 -18.10 -0.33
N GLU A 390 18.48 -16.87 -0.49
CA GLU A 390 17.84 -16.41 -1.70
C GLU A 390 18.69 -15.37 -2.45
N THR A 391 18.46 -15.30 -3.76
CA THR A 391 19.12 -14.32 -4.64
C THR A 391 18.39 -12.96 -4.63
N ASP A 392 19.01 -11.97 -5.24
CA ASP A 392 18.46 -10.62 -5.37
C ASP A 392 17.49 -10.54 -6.57
N PHE A 393 16.37 -9.83 -6.40
CA PHE A 393 15.46 -9.47 -7.48
C PHE A 393 16.09 -8.39 -8.34
N GLN A 394 16.61 -8.76 -9.51
CA GLN A 394 17.37 -7.90 -10.42
C GLN A 394 17.06 -8.25 -11.88
N PRO A 395 17.36 -7.37 -12.84
CA PRO A 395 17.25 -7.68 -14.26
C PRO A 395 17.98 -8.98 -14.64
N GLY A 396 17.24 -9.92 -15.23
CA GLY A 396 17.72 -11.26 -15.58
C GLY A 396 17.70 -12.28 -14.42
N HIS A 397 17.29 -11.86 -13.22
CA HIS A 397 17.14 -12.69 -12.02
C HIS A 397 15.89 -12.27 -11.23
N TYR A 398 14.75 -12.19 -11.95
CA TYR A 398 13.48 -11.77 -11.31
C TYR A 398 12.88 -12.85 -10.39
N GLU A 399 13.41 -14.06 -10.40
CA GLU A 399 13.09 -15.12 -9.42
C GLU A 399 13.60 -14.81 -8.01
N GLY A 400 14.55 -13.87 -7.87
CA GLY A 400 15.13 -13.47 -6.60
C GLY A 400 14.10 -12.94 -5.60
N ARG A 401 14.31 -13.20 -4.30
CA ARG A 401 13.36 -12.85 -3.22
C ARG A 401 13.84 -11.71 -2.34
N ASN A 402 15.04 -11.18 -2.58
CA ASN A 402 15.58 -10.00 -1.91
C ASN A 402 15.40 -8.77 -2.79
N ILE A 403 14.61 -7.80 -2.34
CA ILE A 403 14.34 -6.55 -3.07
C ILE A 403 15.25 -5.43 -2.55
N TRP A 404 15.97 -4.79 -3.44
CA TRP A 404 16.78 -3.61 -3.14
C TRP A 404 16.00 -2.35 -3.52
N PHE A 405 15.22 -1.81 -2.57
CA PHE A 405 14.42 -0.60 -2.83
C PHE A 405 15.25 0.67 -2.96
N GLY A 406 16.50 0.68 -2.40
CA GLY A 406 17.32 1.87 -2.29
C GLY A 406 16.77 2.85 -1.25
N VAL A 407 17.37 4.04 -1.12
CA VAL A 407 16.87 5.09 -0.19
C VAL A 407 15.61 5.72 -0.79
N ARG A 408 14.50 4.99 -0.69
CA ARG A 408 13.18 5.32 -1.31
C ARG A 408 12.04 4.77 -0.45
N GLU A 409 11.91 5.24 0.79
CA GLU A 409 10.93 4.71 1.74
C GLU A 409 9.49 4.83 1.22
N PHE A 410 9.16 5.97 0.60
CA PHE A 410 7.81 6.20 0.10
C PHE A 410 7.50 5.29 -1.10
N ALA A 411 8.38 5.22 -2.09
CA ALA A 411 8.17 4.31 -3.24
C ALA A 411 8.23 2.84 -2.82
N MET A 412 9.06 2.45 -1.84
CA MET A 412 9.07 1.11 -1.27
C MET A 412 7.67 0.74 -0.79
N ALA A 413 7.08 1.54 0.11
CA ALA A 413 5.77 1.24 0.67
C ALA A 413 4.65 1.29 -0.39
N ALA A 414 4.69 2.25 -1.32
CA ALA A 414 3.71 2.36 -2.39
C ALA A 414 3.85 1.23 -3.43
N ALA A 415 5.06 0.79 -3.77
CA ALA A 415 5.27 -0.39 -4.60
C ALA A 415 4.82 -1.68 -3.91
N MET A 416 5.04 -1.81 -2.59
CA MET A 416 4.49 -2.93 -1.80
C MET A 416 2.97 -2.98 -1.88
N ASN A 417 2.29 -1.82 -1.87
CA ASN A 417 0.85 -1.77 -2.10
C ASN A 417 0.48 -2.32 -3.49
N GLY A 418 1.23 -1.94 -4.52
CA GLY A 418 1.04 -2.47 -5.88
C GLY A 418 1.26 -3.98 -5.97
N ILE A 419 2.30 -4.50 -5.31
CA ILE A 419 2.59 -5.94 -5.22
C ILE A 419 1.43 -6.68 -4.53
N ALA A 420 0.94 -6.16 -3.42
CA ALA A 420 -0.18 -6.76 -2.69
C ALA A 420 -1.49 -6.73 -3.51
N LEU A 421 -1.77 -5.61 -4.21
CA LEU A 421 -2.93 -5.46 -5.11
C LEU A 421 -2.89 -6.42 -6.31
N HIS A 422 -1.69 -6.68 -6.84
CA HIS A 422 -1.49 -7.65 -7.91
C HIS A 422 -1.89 -9.06 -7.48
N GLY A 423 -1.56 -9.43 -6.25
CA GLY A 423 -1.71 -10.78 -5.71
C GLY A 423 -0.58 -11.72 -6.12
N GLY A 424 -0.67 -12.96 -5.64
CA GLY A 424 0.31 -14.02 -5.94
C GLY A 424 1.56 -13.99 -5.07
N THR A 425 1.77 -12.96 -4.24
CA THR A 425 2.93 -12.84 -3.35
C THR A 425 2.58 -12.22 -2.00
N ARG A 426 3.47 -12.41 -1.02
CA ARG A 426 3.45 -11.80 0.31
C ARG A 426 4.69 -10.93 0.46
N VAL A 427 4.52 -9.62 0.61
CA VAL A 427 5.63 -8.66 0.59
C VAL A 427 5.88 -8.01 1.94
N TYR A 428 7.16 -7.83 2.27
CA TYR A 428 7.60 -7.01 3.39
C TYR A 428 8.63 -5.97 2.96
N GLY A 429 8.71 -4.86 3.72
CA GLY A 429 9.72 -3.83 3.50
C GLY A 429 10.17 -3.20 4.81
N GLY A 430 11.44 -2.86 4.90
CA GLY A 430 12.05 -2.37 6.13
C GLY A 430 12.76 -1.03 5.97
N THR A 431 12.77 -0.26 7.07
CA THR A 431 13.59 0.93 7.27
C THR A 431 13.73 1.20 8.77
N PHE A 432 14.46 2.25 9.18
CA PHE A 432 14.45 2.70 10.56
C PHE A 432 13.10 3.32 10.92
N PHE A 433 12.65 3.11 12.14
CA PHE A 433 11.31 3.51 12.55
C PHE A 433 11.08 5.02 12.46
N VAL A 434 12.08 5.85 12.75
CA VAL A 434 11.99 7.31 12.57
C VAL A 434 11.65 7.69 11.13
N PHE A 435 12.14 6.92 10.14
CA PHE A 435 11.86 7.16 8.73
C PHE A 435 10.49 6.65 8.28
N SER A 436 9.67 6.11 9.20
CA SER A 436 8.25 5.92 8.93
C SER A 436 7.57 7.22 8.45
N ASN A 437 8.07 8.38 8.88
CA ASN A 437 7.58 9.69 8.43
C ASN A 437 7.62 9.88 6.90
N TYR A 438 8.56 9.21 6.20
CA TYR A 438 8.66 9.26 4.73
C TYR A 438 7.63 8.36 4.04
N LEU A 439 7.25 7.23 4.64
CA LEU A 439 6.38 6.22 4.02
C LEU A 439 4.93 6.26 4.51
N LEU A 440 4.60 7.06 5.54
CA LEU A 440 3.24 7.12 6.13
C LEU A 440 2.11 7.31 5.11
N PRO A 441 2.23 8.14 4.06
CA PRO A 441 1.15 8.27 3.08
C PRO A 441 0.82 6.97 2.35
N ALA A 442 1.82 6.13 2.08
CA ALA A 442 1.61 4.83 1.45
C ALA A 442 1.07 3.78 2.44
N VAL A 443 1.53 3.80 3.71
CA VAL A 443 0.96 2.96 4.78
C VAL A 443 -0.52 3.27 4.97
N ARG A 444 -0.89 4.56 4.95
CA ARG A 444 -2.29 4.98 5.01
C ARG A 444 -3.10 4.39 3.86
N MET A 445 -2.54 4.35 2.66
CA MET A 445 -3.21 3.74 1.50
C MET A 445 -3.29 2.21 1.63
N ALA A 446 -2.30 1.54 2.20
CA ALA A 446 -2.38 0.11 2.52
C ALA A 446 -3.54 -0.19 3.49
N ALA A 447 -3.64 0.57 4.57
CA ALA A 447 -4.70 0.45 5.57
C ALA A 447 -6.09 0.71 4.97
N LEU A 448 -6.23 1.76 4.15
CA LEU A 448 -7.48 2.13 3.48
C LEU A 448 -7.94 1.05 2.49
N GLN A 449 -7.00 0.37 1.83
CA GLN A 449 -7.27 -0.66 0.81
C GLN A 449 -7.32 -2.08 1.39
N ASN A 450 -7.14 -2.24 2.70
CA ASN A 450 -7.10 -3.53 3.38
C ASN A 450 -6.01 -4.46 2.81
N LEU A 451 -4.77 -3.97 2.69
CA LEU A 451 -3.66 -4.72 2.10
C LEU A 451 -2.80 -5.37 3.19
N PRO A 452 -2.48 -6.67 3.10
CA PRO A 452 -1.68 -7.38 4.09
C PRO A 452 -0.17 -7.17 3.89
N THR A 453 0.27 -5.93 3.79
CA THR A 453 1.69 -5.56 3.71
C THR A 453 2.35 -5.59 5.08
N VAL A 454 3.63 -6.00 5.15
CA VAL A 454 4.37 -6.05 6.41
C VAL A 454 5.50 -5.03 6.40
N TYR A 455 5.50 -4.13 7.39
CA TYR A 455 6.52 -3.11 7.58
C TYR A 455 7.45 -3.50 8.73
N VAL A 456 8.75 -3.65 8.44
CA VAL A 456 9.79 -4.01 9.43
C VAL A 456 10.51 -2.74 9.85
N MET A 457 10.03 -2.11 10.93
CA MET A 457 10.51 -0.82 11.42
C MET A 457 11.47 -1.04 12.59
N THR A 458 12.77 -0.94 12.34
CA THR A 458 13.79 -1.16 13.37
C THR A 458 14.28 0.15 13.99
N HIS A 459 15.09 0.06 15.06
CA HIS A 459 15.61 1.24 15.78
C HIS A 459 14.46 2.04 16.40
N ASP A 460 13.73 1.36 17.28
CA ASP A 460 12.38 1.69 17.76
C ASP A 460 12.30 2.85 18.78
N SER A 461 13.42 3.27 19.39
CA SER A 461 13.40 4.19 20.53
C SER A 461 14.70 4.99 20.68
N ILE A 462 14.82 5.78 21.73
CA ILE A 462 16.05 6.48 22.13
C ILE A 462 17.25 5.56 22.37
N ALA A 463 17.05 4.23 22.45
CA ALA A 463 18.13 3.25 22.47
C ALA A 463 18.93 3.15 21.16
N VAL A 464 18.52 3.86 20.10
CA VAL A 464 19.35 4.13 18.92
C VAL A 464 20.71 4.70 19.34
N GLY A 465 20.69 5.62 20.30
CA GLY A 465 21.89 6.04 21.01
C GLY A 465 22.68 7.11 20.28
N GLU A 466 23.89 6.80 19.88
CA GLU A 466 24.91 7.75 19.40
C GLU A 466 24.48 8.55 18.16
N ASP A 467 23.58 8.02 17.33
CA ASP A 467 23.04 8.71 16.14
C ASP A 467 22.17 9.93 16.53
N GLY A 468 21.62 9.91 17.74
CA GLY A 468 20.94 11.05 18.36
C GLY A 468 19.54 11.35 17.82
N PRO A 469 19.00 12.55 18.12
CA PRO A 469 17.59 12.91 17.96
C PRO A 469 17.04 12.76 16.53
N THR A 470 17.89 12.84 15.49
CA THR A 470 17.45 12.70 14.10
C THR A 470 17.08 11.26 13.74
N HIS A 471 17.51 10.28 14.57
CA HIS A 471 17.30 8.86 14.36
C HIS A 471 16.49 8.20 15.50
N GLU A 472 16.21 8.93 16.56
CA GLU A 472 15.50 8.49 17.76
C GLU A 472 14.00 8.80 17.63
N PRO A 473 13.13 7.79 17.39
CA PRO A 473 11.69 8.01 17.32
C PRO A 473 11.11 8.37 18.70
N ILE A 474 10.22 9.34 18.72
CA ILE A 474 9.46 9.80 19.88
C ILE A 474 7.96 9.73 19.61
N GLU A 475 7.50 10.48 18.60
CA GLU A 475 6.08 10.61 18.22
C GLU A 475 5.58 9.51 17.29
N GLN A 476 6.45 8.73 16.69
CA GLN A 476 6.11 7.77 15.64
C GLN A 476 5.11 6.72 16.13
N LEU A 477 5.28 6.13 17.32
CA LEU A 477 4.32 5.16 17.87
C LEU A 477 2.91 5.75 17.99
N ALA A 478 2.78 6.94 18.57
CA ALA A 478 1.50 7.62 18.68
C ALA A 478 0.89 7.92 17.31
N SER A 479 1.70 8.38 16.37
CA SER A 479 1.27 8.70 15.00
C SER A 479 0.72 7.46 14.26
N VAL A 480 1.46 6.35 14.26
CA VAL A 480 1.03 5.13 13.53
C VAL A 480 -0.13 4.42 14.22
N ARG A 481 -0.21 4.45 15.56
CA ARG A 481 -1.33 3.90 16.32
C ARG A 481 -2.65 4.66 16.12
N SER A 482 -2.60 5.90 15.68
CA SER A 482 -3.79 6.69 15.34
C SER A 482 -4.41 6.32 14.00
N MET A 483 -3.73 5.53 13.18
CA MET A 483 -4.19 5.15 11.84
C MET A 483 -5.20 4.00 11.94
N PRO A 484 -6.42 4.14 11.41
CA PRO A 484 -7.38 3.04 11.35
C PRO A 484 -6.86 1.88 10.52
N ASN A 485 -7.23 0.65 10.89
CA ASN A 485 -6.90 -0.57 10.16
C ASN A 485 -5.38 -0.75 9.92
N LEU A 486 -4.58 -0.52 10.96
CA LEU A 486 -3.14 -0.77 10.97
C LEU A 486 -2.77 -1.51 12.25
N ASN A 487 -2.27 -2.73 12.15
CA ASN A 487 -1.71 -3.44 13.29
C ASN A 487 -0.30 -2.89 13.60
N VAL A 488 -0.14 -2.23 14.74
CA VAL A 488 1.16 -1.74 15.21
C VAL A 488 1.60 -2.61 16.38
N ILE A 489 2.70 -3.35 16.21
CA ILE A 489 3.17 -4.33 17.17
C ILE A 489 4.61 -4.02 17.58
N ARG A 490 4.83 -3.78 18.88
CA ARG A 490 6.14 -3.52 19.48
C ARG A 490 6.47 -4.63 20.50
N PRO A 491 7.15 -5.71 20.06
CA PRO A 491 7.38 -6.89 20.86
C PRO A 491 8.45 -6.69 21.95
N ALA A 492 8.25 -7.36 23.09
CA ALA A 492 9.11 -7.26 24.28
C ALA A 492 10.37 -8.15 24.21
N ASP A 493 10.33 -9.23 23.44
CA ASP A 493 11.43 -10.19 23.30
C ASP A 493 11.33 -11.02 22.01
N GLY A 494 12.13 -12.08 21.90
CA GLY A 494 12.13 -12.97 20.74
C GLY A 494 10.82 -13.76 20.57
N ASN A 495 10.18 -14.18 21.65
CA ASN A 495 8.93 -14.95 21.57
C ASN A 495 7.75 -14.07 21.15
N GLU A 496 7.66 -12.84 21.68
CA GLU A 496 6.68 -11.86 21.18
C GLU A 496 6.99 -11.47 19.72
N THR A 497 8.26 -11.41 19.31
CA THR A 497 8.64 -11.14 17.89
C THR A 497 8.16 -12.27 16.98
N ASN A 498 8.29 -13.53 17.39
CA ASN A 498 7.75 -14.66 16.66
C ASN A 498 6.22 -14.60 16.54
N ALA A 499 5.53 -14.32 17.65
CA ALA A 499 4.08 -14.15 17.66
C ALA A 499 3.64 -13.01 16.73
N ALA A 500 4.39 -11.89 16.70
CA ALA A 500 4.14 -10.76 15.82
C ALA A 500 4.28 -11.13 14.33
N TRP A 501 5.29 -11.91 13.97
CA TRP A 501 5.46 -12.41 12.61
C TRP A 501 4.38 -13.42 12.21
N LYS A 502 4.02 -14.36 13.10
CA LYS A 502 2.91 -15.30 12.85
C LYS A 502 1.62 -14.53 12.57
N ARG A 503 1.31 -13.51 13.36
CA ARG A 503 0.17 -12.63 13.14
C ARG A 503 0.26 -11.89 11.81
N ALA A 504 1.40 -11.28 11.49
CA ALA A 504 1.60 -10.50 10.27
C ALA A 504 1.42 -11.35 8.99
N ILE A 505 1.91 -12.60 9.00
CA ILE A 505 1.79 -13.51 7.85
C ILE A 505 0.38 -14.10 7.73
N ALA A 506 -0.34 -14.24 8.83
CA ALA A 506 -1.72 -14.70 8.84
C ALA A 506 -2.73 -13.63 8.39
N GLU A 507 -2.36 -12.35 8.43
CA GLU A 507 -3.25 -11.28 7.98
C GLU A 507 -3.54 -11.36 6.48
N THR A 508 -4.79 -11.05 6.12
CA THR A 508 -5.28 -11.09 4.74
C THR A 508 -5.86 -9.76 4.26
N ASP A 509 -6.17 -8.86 5.19
CA ASP A 509 -6.90 -7.60 4.93
C ASP A 509 -6.46 -6.43 5.82
N CYS A 510 -5.31 -6.57 6.50
CA CYS A 510 -4.78 -5.53 7.37
C CYS A 510 -3.25 -5.45 7.26
N PRO A 511 -2.67 -4.26 7.04
CA PRO A 511 -1.23 -4.10 7.11
C PRO A 511 -0.73 -4.22 8.55
N THR A 512 0.48 -4.77 8.70
CA THR A 512 1.13 -4.94 10.01
C THR A 512 2.47 -4.20 10.05
N MET A 513 2.68 -3.37 11.06
CA MET A 513 3.93 -2.68 11.33
C MET A 513 4.60 -3.26 12.57
N LEU A 514 5.75 -3.89 12.38
CA LEU A 514 6.59 -4.46 13.43
C LEU A 514 7.63 -3.43 13.86
N VAL A 515 7.58 -3.00 15.12
CA VAL A 515 8.45 -1.96 15.68
C VAL A 515 9.51 -2.62 16.56
N LEU A 516 10.75 -2.68 16.09
CA LEU A 516 11.80 -3.58 16.57
C LEU A 516 13.02 -2.84 17.11
N THR A 517 13.65 -3.40 18.15
CA THR A 517 14.79 -2.80 18.83
C THR A 517 16.12 -2.95 18.06
N ARG A 518 17.01 -1.96 18.26
CA ARG A 518 18.43 -2.08 17.94
C ARG A 518 19.19 -2.84 19.02
N GLN A 519 18.88 -2.57 20.30
CA GLN A 519 19.52 -3.18 21.46
C GLN A 519 18.99 -4.59 21.75
N ASN A 520 19.80 -5.38 22.45
CA ASN A 520 19.42 -6.72 22.87
C ASN A 520 18.36 -6.68 23.98
N LEU A 521 17.43 -7.62 23.92
CA LEU A 521 16.38 -7.86 24.90
C LEU A 521 16.55 -9.27 25.45
N PRO A 522 16.48 -9.49 26.77
CA PRO A 522 16.44 -10.82 27.33
C PRO A 522 15.08 -11.45 27.07
N VAL A 523 15.04 -12.76 26.87
CA VAL A 523 13.77 -13.51 26.87
C VAL A 523 13.17 -13.47 28.28
N LEU A 524 11.92 -13.05 28.37
CA LEU A 524 11.19 -12.87 29.61
C LEU A 524 10.49 -14.18 30.03
N GLU A 525 10.40 -14.40 31.34
CA GLU A 525 9.65 -15.53 31.89
C GLU A 525 8.17 -15.44 31.48
N GLY A 526 7.61 -16.53 31.00
CA GLY A 526 6.21 -16.65 30.59
C GLY A 526 5.94 -16.31 29.12
N THR A 527 6.83 -15.60 28.41
CA THR A 527 6.57 -15.21 26.99
C THR A 527 6.52 -16.43 26.07
N LYS A 528 7.30 -17.46 26.32
CA LYS A 528 7.29 -18.70 25.53
C LYS A 528 5.91 -19.35 25.46
N GLU A 529 5.17 -19.33 26.57
CA GLU A 529 3.86 -19.96 26.70
C GLU A 529 2.70 -19.00 26.40
N LEU A 530 2.88 -17.70 26.69
CA LEU A 530 1.77 -16.73 26.69
C LEU A 530 1.76 -15.78 25.49
N ALA A 531 2.91 -15.58 24.82
CA ALA A 531 3.04 -14.50 23.83
C ALA A 531 2.13 -14.69 22.62
N GLU A 532 1.95 -15.89 22.10
CA GLU A 532 1.17 -16.12 20.88
C GLU A 532 -0.32 -15.79 21.10
N ASP A 533 -0.93 -16.36 22.14
CA ASP A 533 -2.32 -16.06 22.48
C ASP A 533 -2.52 -14.63 22.95
N GLY A 534 -1.56 -14.12 23.73
CA GLY A 534 -1.61 -12.78 24.29
C GLY A 534 -1.47 -11.68 23.24
N LEU A 535 -0.53 -11.81 22.31
CA LEU A 535 -0.32 -10.86 21.24
C LEU A 535 -1.52 -10.82 20.27
N ASN A 536 -2.14 -11.96 19.99
CA ASN A 536 -3.34 -12.03 19.17
C ASN A 536 -4.54 -11.28 19.80
N LYS A 537 -4.44 -10.95 21.10
CA LYS A 537 -5.40 -10.10 21.81
C LYS A 537 -4.86 -8.69 22.10
N GLY A 538 -3.61 -8.41 21.70
CA GLY A 538 -2.97 -7.09 21.78
C GLY A 538 -2.37 -6.73 23.13
N ALA A 539 -2.84 -7.31 24.20
CA ALA A 539 -2.27 -7.18 25.56
C ALA A 539 -2.63 -8.42 26.40
N TYR A 540 -1.75 -8.78 27.31
CA TYR A 540 -1.96 -9.93 28.20
C TYR A 540 -1.23 -9.75 29.54
N ILE A 541 -1.64 -10.50 30.55
CA ILE A 541 -0.99 -10.53 31.84
C ILE A 541 0.28 -11.39 31.70
N LEU A 542 1.45 -10.75 31.74
CA LEU A 542 2.72 -11.47 31.71
C LEU A 542 3.09 -11.96 33.11
N SER A 543 2.85 -11.15 34.14
CA SER A 543 3.10 -11.53 35.52
C SER A 543 1.96 -11.03 36.43
N GLU A 544 1.38 -11.96 37.20
CA GLU A 544 0.29 -11.62 38.12
C GLU A 544 0.83 -11.12 39.48
N ALA A 545 0.02 -10.37 40.21
CA ALA A 545 0.30 -9.97 41.58
C ALA A 545 0.38 -11.19 42.51
N LYS A 546 1.34 -11.21 43.45
CA LYS A 546 1.49 -12.30 44.42
C LYS A 546 0.55 -12.21 45.63
N GLY A 547 -0.20 -11.13 45.73
CA GLY A 547 -1.17 -10.83 46.79
C GLY A 547 -2.41 -10.15 46.25
N ASP A 548 -3.10 -9.35 47.10
CA ASP A 548 -4.20 -8.51 46.65
C ASP A 548 -3.68 -7.48 45.63
N LEU A 549 -4.40 -7.31 44.54
CA LEU A 549 -3.96 -6.46 43.43
C LEU A 549 -3.99 -4.97 43.81
N ASP A 550 -2.84 -4.38 44.09
CA ASP A 550 -2.68 -2.97 44.44
C ASP A 550 -2.65 -2.05 43.23
N GLY A 551 -2.20 -2.54 42.08
CA GLY A 551 -2.12 -1.75 40.84
C GLY A 551 -1.57 -2.52 39.66
N ILE A 552 -1.36 -1.81 38.54
CA ILE A 552 -0.96 -2.40 37.26
C ILE A 552 0.19 -1.60 36.64
N LEU A 553 1.23 -2.32 36.22
CA LEU A 553 2.28 -1.79 35.34
C LEU A 553 1.96 -2.25 33.91
N ILE A 554 1.87 -1.32 32.97
CA ILE A 554 1.59 -1.60 31.56
C ILE A 554 2.83 -1.21 30.76
N ALA A 555 3.39 -2.10 29.96
CA ALA A 555 4.57 -1.77 29.16
C ALA A 555 4.52 -2.38 27.76
N THR A 556 5.32 -1.84 26.84
CA THR A 556 5.50 -2.36 25.49
C THR A 556 6.99 -2.50 25.18
N GLY A 557 7.34 -3.37 24.24
CA GLY A 557 8.71 -3.46 23.76
C GLY A 557 9.75 -3.67 24.86
N SER A 558 10.87 -2.99 24.73
CA SER A 558 11.99 -3.09 25.67
C SER A 558 11.65 -2.73 27.10
N GLU A 559 10.61 -1.95 27.36
CA GLU A 559 10.24 -1.48 28.69
C GLU A 559 9.44 -2.52 29.50
N VAL A 560 9.01 -3.62 28.88
CA VAL A 560 8.37 -4.74 29.61
C VAL A 560 9.35 -5.35 30.64
N LYS A 561 10.64 -5.46 30.29
CA LYS A 561 11.66 -5.89 31.27
C LYS A 561 11.74 -4.95 32.46
N LEU A 562 11.74 -3.64 32.22
CA LEU A 562 11.74 -2.63 33.30
C LEU A 562 10.49 -2.75 34.17
N ALA A 563 9.33 -3.04 33.60
CA ALA A 563 8.09 -3.27 34.36
C ALA A 563 8.20 -4.53 35.25
N MET A 564 8.79 -5.64 34.75
CA MET A 564 9.03 -6.85 35.54
C MET A 564 9.98 -6.58 36.73
N ASP A 565 11.08 -5.87 36.49
CA ASP A 565 12.04 -5.52 37.53
C ASP A 565 11.42 -4.56 38.56
N THR A 566 10.56 -3.65 38.12
CA THR A 566 9.81 -2.74 39.00
C THR A 566 8.78 -3.50 39.83
N GLN A 567 8.13 -4.54 39.30
CA GLN A 567 7.27 -5.43 40.06
C GLN A 567 8.04 -6.10 41.19
N GLU A 568 9.21 -6.66 40.94
CA GLU A 568 10.06 -7.29 41.99
C GLU A 568 10.45 -6.30 43.08
N ALA A 569 10.82 -5.07 42.70
CA ALA A 569 11.15 -4.01 43.68
C ALA A 569 9.95 -3.67 44.56
N LEU A 570 8.76 -3.48 43.98
CA LEU A 570 7.51 -3.20 44.72
C LEU A 570 7.10 -4.35 45.63
N GLU A 571 7.21 -5.61 45.12
CA GLU A 571 6.96 -6.82 45.91
C GLU A 571 7.84 -6.89 47.18
N SER A 572 9.11 -6.50 47.07
CA SER A 572 10.02 -6.47 48.23
C SER A 572 9.57 -5.48 49.33
N GLU A 573 8.74 -4.51 48.96
CA GLU A 573 8.13 -3.52 49.87
C GLU A 573 6.70 -3.91 50.30
N GLY A 574 6.18 -5.07 49.85
CA GLY A 574 4.84 -5.54 50.15
C GLY A 574 3.74 -4.89 49.31
N ILE A 575 4.08 -4.36 48.15
CA ILE A 575 3.15 -3.78 47.17
C ILE A 575 3.00 -4.76 46.01
N HIS A 576 1.80 -5.25 45.77
CA HIS A 576 1.52 -6.32 44.81
C HIS A 576 0.90 -5.78 43.52
N VAL A 577 1.68 -5.73 42.45
CA VAL A 577 1.24 -5.21 41.15
C VAL A 577 1.24 -6.30 40.08
N ARG A 578 0.34 -6.17 39.14
CA ARG A 578 0.31 -6.97 37.91
C ARG A 578 1.17 -6.30 36.85
N VAL A 579 1.89 -7.08 36.04
CA VAL A 579 2.55 -6.64 34.81
C VAL A 579 1.76 -7.08 33.59
N VAL A 580 1.39 -6.11 32.77
CA VAL A 580 0.73 -6.31 31.48
C VAL A 580 1.69 -5.99 30.36
N SER A 581 2.04 -6.96 29.52
CA SER A 581 2.64 -6.69 28.22
C SER A 581 1.54 -6.28 27.24
N MET A 582 1.70 -5.12 26.60
CA MET A 582 0.73 -4.57 25.64
C MET A 582 1.42 -4.33 24.29
N PRO A 583 1.84 -5.38 23.57
CA PRO A 583 2.57 -5.25 22.30
C PRO A 583 1.77 -4.49 21.23
N SER A 584 0.42 -4.51 21.27
CA SER A 584 -0.41 -3.79 20.31
C SER A 584 -1.66 -3.18 20.95
N GLN A 585 -1.68 -1.86 21.01
CA GLN A 585 -2.86 -1.10 21.46
C GLN A 585 -4.05 -1.27 20.51
N ASN A 586 -3.81 -1.26 19.19
CA ASN A 586 -4.83 -1.38 18.16
C ASN A 586 -5.60 -2.71 18.30
N ILE A 587 -4.89 -3.83 18.38
CA ILE A 587 -5.49 -5.15 18.53
C ILE A 587 -6.22 -5.29 19.88
N PHE A 588 -5.67 -4.73 20.98
CA PHE A 588 -6.32 -4.74 22.28
C PHE A 588 -7.63 -3.96 22.29
N ASP A 589 -7.67 -2.84 21.59
CA ASP A 589 -8.86 -1.99 21.51
C ASP A 589 -10.06 -2.70 20.83
N GLU A 590 -9.79 -3.65 19.94
CA GLU A 590 -10.79 -4.47 19.26
C GLU A 590 -11.36 -5.60 20.14
N GLN A 591 -10.74 -5.89 21.29
CA GLN A 591 -11.18 -6.97 22.15
C GLN A 591 -12.51 -6.68 22.84
N SER A 592 -13.17 -7.75 23.29
CA SER A 592 -14.43 -7.63 24.04
C SER A 592 -14.24 -6.82 25.34
N ALA A 593 -15.31 -6.26 25.85
CA ALA A 593 -15.31 -5.51 27.12
C ALA A 593 -14.87 -6.41 28.28
N GLU A 594 -15.28 -7.68 28.27
CA GLU A 594 -14.94 -8.68 29.28
C GLU A 594 -13.43 -8.97 29.29
N TYR A 595 -12.83 -9.12 28.10
CA TYR A 595 -11.39 -9.32 28.01
C TYR A 595 -10.62 -8.10 28.50
N LYS A 596 -10.99 -6.91 28.04
CA LYS A 596 -10.35 -5.66 28.49
C LYS A 596 -10.47 -5.46 30.00
N GLU A 597 -11.62 -5.78 30.59
CA GLU A 597 -11.82 -5.73 32.04
C GLU A 597 -10.98 -6.78 32.80
N SER A 598 -10.77 -7.96 32.23
CA SER A 598 -9.91 -9.00 32.84
C SER A 598 -8.44 -8.59 32.89
N ILE A 599 -7.96 -7.82 31.90
CA ILE A 599 -6.58 -7.35 31.82
C ILE A 599 -6.39 -6.06 32.65
N LEU A 600 -7.29 -5.08 32.47
CA LEU A 600 -7.26 -3.76 33.10
C LEU A 600 -8.57 -3.49 33.86
N PRO A 601 -8.79 -4.15 35.02
CA PRO A 601 -10.03 -3.97 35.78
C PRO A 601 -10.29 -2.51 36.14
N ALA A 602 -11.48 -2.01 35.87
CA ALA A 602 -11.86 -0.62 36.11
C ALA A 602 -11.73 -0.19 37.56
N ALA A 603 -11.88 -1.13 38.50
CA ALA A 603 -11.71 -0.88 39.94
C ALA A 603 -10.24 -0.59 40.35
N VAL A 604 -9.26 -1.02 39.56
CA VAL A 604 -7.83 -0.82 39.80
C VAL A 604 -7.37 0.44 39.05
N THR A 605 -7.32 1.55 39.75
CA THR A 605 -7.01 2.86 39.18
C THR A 605 -5.53 3.26 39.28
N LYS A 606 -4.75 2.61 40.12
CA LYS A 606 -3.30 2.82 40.22
C LYS A 606 -2.63 2.09 39.05
N ARG A 607 -2.37 2.84 37.98
CA ARG A 607 -1.78 2.29 36.74
C ARG A 607 -0.59 3.15 36.33
N LEU A 608 0.53 2.50 36.01
CA LEU A 608 1.70 3.14 35.44
C LEU A 608 1.97 2.54 34.06
N ALA A 609 1.98 3.36 33.02
CA ALA A 609 2.45 2.96 31.69
C ALA A 609 3.93 3.30 31.54
N ILE A 610 4.71 2.38 30.93
CA ILE A 610 6.15 2.52 30.71
C ILE A 610 6.45 2.27 29.24
N GLU A 611 6.85 3.32 28.51
CA GLU A 611 7.18 3.22 27.08
C GLU A 611 8.15 4.34 26.68
N ALA A 612 9.26 3.98 26.01
CA ALA A 612 10.20 4.94 25.46
C ALA A 612 9.67 5.55 24.16
N GLY A 613 8.65 6.40 24.30
CA GLY A 613 7.95 7.13 23.26
C GLY A 613 7.05 8.20 23.89
N SER A 614 6.28 8.90 23.06
CA SER A 614 5.38 9.98 23.53
C SER A 614 4.29 9.46 24.46
N SER A 615 3.92 10.28 25.46
CA SER A 615 2.79 10.01 26.37
C SER A 615 1.43 10.01 25.67
N PHE A 616 1.36 10.51 24.43
CA PHE A 616 0.11 10.66 23.70
C PHE A 616 -0.58 9.30 23.45
N GLY A 617 -1.84 9.21 23.87
CA GLY A 617 -2.66 7.99 23.77
C GLY A 617 -2.72 7.14 25.04
N TRP A 618 -1.73 7.22 25.95
CA TRP A 618 -1.68 6.39 27.16
C TRP A 618 -2.79 6.69 28.17
N ALA A 619 -3.34 7.90 28.18
CA ALA A 619 -4.44 8.28 29.08
C ALA A 619 -5.66 7.34 28.97
N LYS A 620 -5.88 6.72 27.79
CA LYS A 620 -6.93 5.74 27.55
C LYS A 620 -6.80 4.50 28.47
N TYR A 621 -5.58 4.07 28.75
CA TYR A 621 -5.28 2.84 29.49
C TYR A 621 -4.99 3.09 30.97
N VAL A 622 -4.30 4.18 31.28
CA VAL A 622 -3.96 4.51 32.68
C VAL A 622 -5.08 5.28 33.39
N GLY A 623 -5.95 5.95 32.66
CA GLY A 623 -7.00 6.81 33.20
C GLY A 623 -6.43 8.11 33.80
N LEU A 624 -7.32 8.93 34.41
CA LEU A 624 -6.94 10.23 34.96
C LEU A 624 -6.13 10.11 36.28
N ALA A 625 -6.23 9.00 37.00
CA ALA A 625 -5.52 8.73 38.22
C ALA A 625 -4.16 8.07 38.02
N GLY A 626 -3.92 7.52 36.82
CA GLY A 626 -2.67 6.86 36.49
C GLY A 626 -1.57 7.82 36.05
N LYS A 627 -0.38 7.28 35.85
CA LYS A 627 0.81 8.00 35.37
C LYS A 627 1.50 7.30 34.23
N THR A 628 2.43 8.00 33.58
CA THR A 628 3.27 7.45 32.50
C THR A 628 4.74 7.74 32.80
N LEU A 629 5.61 6.79 32.49
CA LEU A 629 7.04 6.98 32.31
C LEU A 629 7.28 6.93 30.79
N THR A 630 7.33 8.10 30.18
CA THR A 630 7.32 8.31 28.73
C THR A 630 8.22 9.49 28.37
N ILE A 631 8.37 9.79 27.07
CA ILE A 631 9.25 10.85 26.58
C ILE A 631 8.43 11.83 25.75
N ASP A 632 8.36 13.09 26.22
CA ASP A 632 7.67 14.19 25.54
C ASP A 632 8.63 15.30 25.11
N THR A 633 9.92 14.98 24.97
CA THR A 633 11.00 15.82 24.45
C THR A 633 11.83 15.04 23.44
N TRP A 634 12.67 15.74 22.68
CA TRP A 634 13.60 15.06 21.79
C TRP A 634 14.65 14.27 22.59
N GLY A 635 15.19 13.22 21.98
CA GLY A 635 16.26 12.42 22.53
C GLY A 635 17.64 13.14 22.53
N ALA A 636 18.71 12.39 22.73
CA ALA A 636 20.06 12.93 22.82
C ALA A 636 21.10 11.96 22.25
N SER A 637 22.23 12.48 21.74
CA SER A 637 23.35 11.67 21.27
C SER A 637 24.24 11.25 22.43
N ALA A 638 24.15 9.98 22.83
CA ALA A 638 24.98 9.31 23.83
C ALA A 638 24.83 7.78 23.71
N PRO A 639 25.59 6.94 24.43
CA PRO A 639 25.26 5.51 24.52
C PRO A 639 23.84 5.28 24.99
N GLY A 640 23.08 4.38 24.32
CA GLY A 640 21.64 4.22 24.51
C GLY A 640 21.23 3.92 25.95
N ASN A 641 21.99 3.09 26.71
CA ASN A 641 21.75 2.83 28.13
C ASN A 641 21.88 4.11 28.98
N ARG A 642 22.84 4.99 28.64
CA ARG A 642 22.97 6.28 29.32
C ARG A 642 21.79 7.19 29.08
N ILE A 643 21.26 7.20 27.85
CA ILE A 643 20.07 8.00 27.53
C ILE A 643 18.86 7.48 28.32
N PHE A 644 18.66 6.16 28.39
CA PHE A 644 17.59 5.59 29.22
C PHE A 644 17.70 6.01 30.68
N GLU A 645 18.90 6.00 31.28
CA GLU A 645 19.12 6.49 32.65
C GLU A 645 18.77 7.98 32.81
N GLU A 646 19.26 8.83 31.90
CA GLU A 646 19.02 10.29 31.97
C GLU A 646 17.53 10.65 31.77
N TYR A 647 16.80 9.86 30.97
CA TYR A 647 15.35 10.03 30.79
C TYR A 647 14.52 9.29 31.85
N GLY A 648 15.17 8.73 32.86
CA GLY A 648 14.53 8.15 34.00
C GLY A 648 13.96 6.75 33.83
N PHE A 649 14.31 6.03 32.79
CA PHE A 649 13.91 4.63 32.60
C PHE A 649 14.78 3.72 33.48
N THR A 650 14.56 3.83 34.81
CA THR A 650 15.23 3.04 35.84
C THR A 650 14.21 2.44 36.78
N VAL A 651 14.55 1.31 37.39
CA VAL A 651 13.69 0.63 38.39
C VAL A 651 13.37 1.58 39.57
N ALA A 652 14.38 2.32 40.05
CA ALA A 652 14.19 3.27 41.17
C ALA A 652 13.16 4.33 40.81
N ASN A 653 13.27 4.98 39.66
CA ASN A 653 12.32 6.01 39.24
C ASN A 653 10.93 5.45 38.95
N ALA A 654 10.82 4.29 38.28
CA ALA A 654 9.53 3.67 38.03
C ALA A 654 8.81 3.26 39.33
N THR A 655 9.55 2.74 40.32
CA THR A 655 9.05 2.40 41.65
C THR A 655 8.51 3.66 42.38
N GLU A 656 9.30 4.74 42.44
CA GLU A 656 8.89 5.99 43.07
C GLU A 656 7.69 6.65 42.37
N LEU A 657 7.69 6.60 41.03
CA LEU A 657 6.57 7.12 40.23
C LEU A 657 5.28 6.33 40.50
N TYR A 658 5.35 4.98 40.58
CA TYR A 658 4.22 4.17 40.97
C TYR A 658 3.74 4.48 42.40
N LYS A 659 4.65 4.57 43.37
CA LYS A 659 4.30 4.88 44.78
C LYS A 659 3.66 6.26 44.96
N SER A 660 3.86 7.13 43.99
CA SER A 660 3.24 8.47 43.99
C SER A 660 1.82 8.50 43.39
N LEU A 661 1.26 7.31 42.99
CA LEU A 661 -0.15 7.09 42.64
C LEU A 661 -0.99 6.84 43.93
#